data_0947cc0b0eb78339ff5e399be2086be4
#
_entry.id   0947cc0b0eb78339ff5e399be2086be4
#
_cell.length_a   1.000
_cell.length_b   1.000
_cell.length_c   1.000
_cell.angle_alpha   90.00
_cell.angle_beta   90.00
_cell.angle_gamma   90.00
#
_symmetry.space_group_name_H-M   'P 1'
#
loop_
_entity.id
_entity.type
_entity.pdbx_description
1 polymer ?
#
loop_
_entity_poly.entity_id
_entity_poly.type
_entity_poly.pdbx_seq_one_letter_code
_entity_poly.pdbx_strand_id
1 'polypeptide(L)'
;SHVDRMNYGGAKFCRFALFPLMLFMLLFVPTRMVAQTDPRCALFNSLDGITDVTITDNGSYPWQMMDLKAEGMTDISFEIPEGSTGLMSSNYNVEGSTSETVVNFKVEKSIFLTFKHLVSSESYSDKATITIDNKKFEEISGMRQIEIKESLSAGEHTLKLSYQKDYSGNNNADRTFIYDLKTATSISDNNYIAEYNAKNTTLTFKKVIDANISDIGNNSVIVEKYNNVGEICKALGNVTIKNIVFEESFKTYAPTSLKEFFYNCTSLETISGLEYLNTANITDMSSMFWNCSNLKSLDFTKFDTKNVSSMYFMFYGCSNLTSLNLTNFNTKNVKNMNGMFGDCTHLTLLDITNFNTAKVTNMGNMFLGCSNLTSLDLTNFNTAKVTDMHGMFKGCSALTSLDLTNFNTAEVRDMNRMFYMLDESSTALTTIYVSDNFVTTNVRDGENMFKNCTKLKGFKKYFLLYTDHQYANYKTGYFTSGCGYAEFDNATGTLTFSYKGVKPEGAYDLNAKAYRPQWKNIETSVKKVVFNASFANAKPTICYAWFYNNTNLTTIEGIEYLNTEDVTNMEFMFDGCSALKSLNLSKFNTAKVTSMKKMFNNCSALKSLNLSGFNTAKVTDMNNMFRSCSALESLDLSMFNTAKVTDMNNMFNGAKKLKTLNVSSFNTEKVKNMGHMFTDCSNLTSLDLSSFNTKGVEY
;
A
#
# COMPACT_ATOMS: atom_id res chain seq x y z
N SER A 1 55.91 -24.83 13.58
CA SER A 1 57.08 -24.75 12.70
C SER A 1 56.69 -24.27 11.33
N HIS A 2 57.22 -23.14 11.00
CA HIS A 2 57.66 -22.61 9.70
C HIS A 2 56.61 -22.47 8.55
N VAL A 3 56.27 -21.23 8.25
CA VAL A 3 56.96 -20.23 7.35
C VAL A 3 56.93 -20.68 5.88
N ASP A 4 56.20 -20.00 5.00
CA ASP A 4 56.79 -18.96 4.16
C ASP A 4 55.76 -18.16 3.40
N ARG A 5 56.04 -16.86 3.35
CA ARG A 5 55.46 -15.85 2.49
C ARG A 5 55.91 -16.09 1.04
N MET A 6 55.08 -15.78 0.07
CA MET A 6 55.54 -15.08 -1.14
C MET A 6 54.46 -14.25 -1.83
N ASN A 7 54.72 -12.96 -1.88
CA ASN A 7 54.18 -11.99 -2.83
C ASN A 7 54.46 -12.39 -4.26
N TYR A 8 53.51 -12.27 -5.17
CA TYR A 8 53.78 -11.90 -6.56
C TYR A 8 52.61 -11.09 -7.14
N GLY A 9 52.83 -9.82 -7.30
CA GLY A 9 52.17 -9.03 -8.36
C GLY A 9 52.81 -9.45 -9.70
N GLY A 10 51.98 -9.57 -10.72
CA GLY A 10 52.50 -9.92 -12.04
C GLY A 10 51.47 -9.70 -13.13
N ALA A 11 51.64 -8.61 -13.83
CA ALA A 11 51.00 -8.41 -15.13
C ALA A 11 51.39 -9.52 -16.08
N LYS A 12 50.42 -10.23 -16.65
CA LYS A 12 50.70 -11.25 -17.68
C LYS A 12 50.84 -10.58 -19.04
N PHE A 13 52.10 -10.35 -19.46
CA PHE A 13 52.50 -10.21 -20.86
C PHE A 13 52.56 -11.60 -21.49
N CYS A 14 51.80 -11.87 -22.56
CA CYS A 14 52.01 -13.01 -23.42
C CYS A 14 53.23 -12.77 -24.29
N ARG A 15 54.35 -13.52 -24.06
CA ARG A 15 55.47 -13.64 -24.99
C ARG A 15 55.18 -14.79 -25.95
N PHE A 16 55.20 -14.48 -27.26
CA PHE A 16 55.33 -15.47 -28.32
C PHE A 16 56.82 -15.71 -28.60
N ALA A 17 57.19 -16.96 -28.72
CA ALA A 17 58.52 -17.41 -29.16
C ALA A 17 58.63 -17.36 -30.67
N LEU A 18 59.82 -16.89 -31.14
CA LEU A 18 60.27 -16.87 -32.52
C LEU A 18 60.86 -18.22 -32.94
N PHE A 19 60.60 -18.67 -34.20
CA PHE A 19 61.59 -19.19 -35.18
C PHE A 19 60.88 -19.73 -36.44
N PRO A 20 61.55 -19.87 -37.64
CA PRO A 20 62.03 -18.79 -38.54
C PRO A 20 61.48 -18.88 -40.01
N LEU A 21 61.75 -17.82 -40.72
CA LEU A 21 61.80 -17.57 -42.21
C LEU A 21 61.36 -18.67 -43.18
N MET A 22 60.41 -18.35 -44.07
CA MET A 22 60.60 -18.36 -45.53
C MET A 22 59.67 -17.40 -46.25
N LEU A 23 60.26 -16.72 -47.20
CA LEU A 23 59.89 -15.64 -48.08
C LEU A 23 58.75 -15.99 -49.06
N PHE A 24 57.63 -15.26 -49.08
CA PHE A 24 56.88 -14.97 -50.32
C PHE A 24 56.14 -13.63 -50.18
N MET A 25 56.50 -12.69 -51.02
CA MET A 25 55.76 -11.46 -51.24
C MET A 25 54.38 -11.76 -51.83
N LEU A 26 53.31 -11.20 -51.24
CA LEU A 26 52.14 -10.73 -51.96
C LEU A 26 51.20 -9.91 -51.02
N LEU A 27 51.06 -8.66 -51.40
CA LEU A 27 49.95 -7.76 -51.08
C LEU A 27 49.54 -7.57 -49.61
N PHE A 28 50.04 -6.52 -48.99
CA PHE A 28 49.51 -5.89 -47.77
C PHE A 28 48.08 -5.36 -47.99
N VAL A 29 47.09 -6.06 -47.47
CA VAL A 29 45.88 -5.48 -46.96
C VAL A 29 46.04 -5.52 -45.44
N PRO A 30 45.97 -4.40 -44.69
CA PRO A 30 46.05 -4.50 -43.22
C PRO A 30 44.76 -5.11 -42.71
N THR A 31 44.82 -6.41 -42.38
CA THR A 31 43.86 -7.02 -41.52
C THR A 31 43.96 -6.35 -40.17
N ARG A 32 43.03 -5.41 -39.89
CA ARG A 32 42.76 -4.97 -38.53
C ARG A 32 42.56 -6.27 -37.69
N MET A 33 43.50 -6.56 -36.79
CA MET A 33 43.21 -7.46 -35.68
C MET A 33 42.00 -6.85 -34.95
N VAL A 34 40.84 -7.48 -35.04
CA VAL A 34 39.71 -7.16 -34.20
C VAL A 34 40.12 -7.68 -32.81
N ALA A 35 40.67 -6.81 -31.97
CA ALA A 35 40.72 -7.04 -30.55
C ALA A 35 39.28 -7.30 -30.14
N GLN A 36 39.08 -8.40 -29.37
CA GLN A 36 37.78 -8.70 -28.80
C GLN A 36 37.41 -7.50 -27.94
N THR A 37 36.52 -6.65 -28.43
CA THR A 37 36.11 -5.43 -27.75
C THR A 37 35.40 -5.81 -26.47
N ASP A 38 35.83 -5.23 -25.35
CA ASP A 38 35.14 -5.38 -24.07
C ASP A 38 33.65 -5.10 -24.26
N PRO A 39 32.73 -6.04 -23.90
CA PRO A 39 31.29 -5.87 -24.12
C PRO A 39 30.72 -4.62 -23.46
N ARG A 40 31.37 -4.12 -22.41
CA ARG A 40 31.01 -2.86 -21.75
C ARG A 40 31.26 -1.65 -22.67
N CYS A 41 32.30 -1.68 -23.50
CA CYS A 41 32.53 -0.67 -24.53
C CYS A 41 31.40 -0.63 -25.56
N ALA A 42 30.84 -1.80 -25.91
CA ALA A 42 29.73 -1.88 -26.84
C ALA A 42 28.48 -1.19 -26.30
N LEU A 43 28.22 -1.26 -24.97
CA LEU A 43 27.11 -0.57 -24.32
C LEU A 43 27.20 0.95 -24.54
N PHE A 44 28.36 1.58 -24.32
CA PHE A 44 28.55 3.01 -24.50
C PHE A 44 28.63 3.41 -25.98
N ASN A 45 29.28 2.60 -26.84
CA ASN A 45 29.33 2.85 -28.28
C ASN A 45 27.95 2.70 -28.97
N SER A 46 26.97 2.08 -28.30
CA SER A 46 25.58 2.05 -28.81
C SER A 46 24.82 3.35 -28.58
N LEU A 47 25.37 4.26 -27.76
CA LEU A 47 24.77 5.56 -27.46
C LEU A 47 25.10 6.57 -28.55
N ASP A 48 24.10 7.28 -29.08
CA ASP A 48 24.26 8.22 -30.14
C ASP A 48 25.18 9.39 -29.73
N GLY A 49 26.16 9.70 -30.56
CA GLY A 49 27.15 10.77 -30.35
C GLY A 49 28.30 10.41 -29.40
N ILE A 50 28.43 9.18 -28.95
CA ILE A 50 29.57 8.68 -28.17
C ILE A 50 30.45 7.80 -29.06
N THR A 51 31.78 8.05 -29.05
CA THR A 51 32.80 7.32 -29.81
C THR A 51 34.05 7.07 -28.95
N ASP A 52 34.99 6.31 -29.47
CA ASP A 52 36.34 6.11 -28.92
C ASP A 52 36.30 5.61 -27.45
N VAL A 53 35.34 4.74 -27.12
CA VAL A 53 35.15 4.23 -25.75
C VAL A 53 36.28 3.31 -25.35
N THR A 54 36.92 3.62 -24.23
CA THR A 54 37.90 2.75 -23.56
C THR A 54 37.52 2.56 -22.10
N ILE A 55 37.75 1.37 -21.55
CA ILE A 55 37.45 1.05 -20.15
C ILE A 55 38.72 0.60 -19.43
N THR A 56 38.94 1.16 -18.25
CA THR A 56 40.04 0.82 -17.35
C THR A 56 39.46 0.43 -16.00
N ASP A 57 39.85 -0.72 -15.52
CA ASP A 57 39.46 -1.20 -14.20
C ASP A 57 40.58 -0.93 -13.19
N ASN A 58 40.21 -0.33 -12.07
CA ASN A 58 41.10 -0.04 -10.96
C ASN A 58 40.77 -0.97 -9.79
N GLY A 59 41.55 -2.05 -9.62
CA GLY A 59 41.38 -2.99 -8.52
C GLY A 59 40.92 -4.39 -8.95
N SER A 60 40.58 -5.21 -7.95
CA SER A 60 40.27 -6.65 -8.16
C SER A 60 38.83 -6.92 -8.56
N TYR A 61 37.96 -5.92 -8.48
CA TYR A 61 36.51 -6.06 -8.67
C TYR A 61 36.00 -5.02 -9.69
N PRO A 62 36.17 -5.27 -11.01
CA PRO A 62 35.68 -4.35 -12.05
C PRO A 62 34.16 -4.37 -12.10
N TRP A 63 33.55 -3.27 -12.56
CA TRP A 63 32.15 -3.30 -12.94
C TRP A 63 31.96 -4.18 -14.16
N GLN A 64 30.88 -4.93 -14.19
CA GLN A 64 30.55 -5.89 -15.23
C GLN A 64 29.21 -5.58 -15.88
N MET A 65 28.93 -6.18 -17.04
CA MET A 65 27.59 -6.10 -17.63
C MET A 65 26.55 -6.58 -16.64
N MET A 66 25.44 -5.87 -16.55
CA MET A 66 24.35 -6.20 -15.65
C MET A 66 23.71 -7.54 -16.03
N ASP A 67 23.64 -8.46 -15.09
CA ASP A 67 22.95 -9.74 -15.20
C ASP A 67 21.85 -9.84 -14.14
N LEU A 68 20.59 -9.75 -14.57
CA LEU A 68 19.42 -9.84 -13.69
C LEU A 68 19.23 -11.23 -13.06
N LYS A 69 19.98 -12.23 -13.50
CA LYS A 69 19.99 -13.61 -12.93
C LYS A 69 21.14 -13.86 -11.98
N ALA A 70 22.04 -12.87 -11.79
CA ALA A 70 23.16 -13.01 -10.88
C ALA A 70 22.69 -13.22 -9.43
N GLU A 71 23.55 -13.84 -8.61
CA GLU A 71 23.30 -14.05 -7.18
C GLU A 71 23.02 -12.73 -6.47
N GLY A 72 22.02 -12.71 -5.58
CA GLY A 72 21.57 -11.52 -4.85
C GLY A 72 20.60 -10.60 -5.61
N MET A 73 20.32 -10.85 -6.90
CA MET A 73 19.38 -10.01 -7.67
C MET A 73 17.92 -10.12 -7.19
N THR A 74 17.55 -11.22 -6.52
CA THR A 74 16.21 -11.41 -5.94
C THR A 74 15.95 -10.55 -4.71
N ASP A 75 17.01 -10.01 -4.10
CA ASP A 75 16.94 -9.23 -2.85
C ASP A 75 16.87 -7.72 -3.11
N ILE A 76 16.79 -7.30 -4.38
CA ILE A 76 16.64 -5.90 -4.78
C ILE A 76 15.19 -5.47 -4.58
N SER A 77 14.98 -4.44 -3.75
CA SER A 77 13.62 -3.89 -3.49
C SER A 77 13.08 -2.99 -4.61
N PHE A 78 13.90 -2.65 -5.60
CA PHE A 78 13.50 -1.86 -6.75
C PHE A 78 13.32 -2.76 -7.97
N GLU A 79 12.21 -2.60 -8.68
CA GLU A 79 12.01 -3.27 -9.96
C GLU A 79 12.91 -2.63 -11.03
N ILE A 80 13.92 -3.36 -11.49
CA ILE A 80 14.64 -3.04 -12.72
C ILE A 80 13.82 -3.65 -13.86
N PRO A 81 13.37 -2.88 -14.86
CA PRO A 81 12.55 -3.41 -15.96
C PRO A 81 13.26 -4.55 -16.69
N GLU A 82 12.50 -5.59 -17.05
CA GLU A 82 13.02 -6.70 -17.85
C GLU A 82 13.57 -6.18 -19.18
N GLY A 83 14.77 -6.64 -19.57
CA GLY A 83 15.46 -6.17 -20.76
C GLY A 83 16.30 -4.91 -20.57
N SER A 84 16.37 -4.33 -19.36
CA SER A 84 17.30 -3.23 -19.05
C SER A 84 18.75 -3.68 -19.24
N THR A 85 19.55 -2.80 -19.85
CA THR A 85 21.00 -2.97 -20.04
C THR A 85 21.76 -1.95 -19.22
N GLY A 86 22.92 -2.33 -18.70
CA GLY A 86 23.72 -1.45 -17.86
C GLY A 86 24.96 -2.15 -17.28
N LEU A 87 25.55 -1.53 -16.27
CA LEU A 87 26.69 -2.07 -15.53
C LEU A 87 26.33 -2.24 -14.05
N MET A 88 26.94 -3.25 -13.41
CA MET A 88 26.84 -3.49 -11.97
C MET A 88 28.21 -3.75 -11.34
N SER A 89 28.34 -3.41 -10.05
CA SER A 89 29.54 -3.73 -9.27
C SER A 89 29.73 -5.24 -9.12
N SER A 90 30.98 -5.71 -9.14
CA SER A 90 31.30 -7.15 -9.03
C SER A 90 31.76 -7.63 -7.66
N ASN A 91 31.80 -6.73 -6.65
CA ASN A 91 32.28 -7.07 -5.29
C ASN A 91 31.16 -7.54 -4.35
N TYR A 92 30.15 -8.20 -4.87
CA TYR A 92 29.08 -8.83 -4.10
C TYR A 92 29.64 -9.82 -3.07
N ASN A 93 29.19 -9.73 -1.81
CA ASN A 93 29.64 -10.55 -0.68
C ASN A 93 31.15 -10.48 -0.36
N VAL A 94 31.82 -9.40 -0.75
CA VAL A 94 33.26 -9.20 -0.43
C VAL A 94 33.46 -7.96 0.45
N GLU A 95 33.48 -8.20 1.76
CA GLU A 95 33.64 -7.15 2.77
C GLU A 95 34.95 -6.36 2.62
N GLY A 96 34.92 -5.07 2.94
CA GLY A 96 36.08 -4.19 2.89
C GLY A 96 36.66 -4.00 1.49
N SER A 97 35.90 -4.26 0.43
CA SER A 97 36.36 -4.21 -0.95
C SER A 97 35.86 -2.98 -1.69
N THR A 98 36.55 -2.63 -2.77
CA THR A 98 36.13 -1.56 -3.69
C THR A 98 36.04 -2.10 -5.11
N SER A 99 34.90 -1.87 -5.77
CA SER A 99 34.67 -2.08 -7.19
C SER A 99 34.80 -0.74 -7.91
N GLU A 100 35.75 -0.59 -8.80
CA GLU A 100 36.00 0.66 -9.50
C GLU A 100 36.26 0.43 -11.00
N THR A 101 35.59 1.19 -11.84
CA THR A 101 35.77 1.18 -13.30
C THR A 101 35.71 2.60 -13.82
N VAL A 102 36.59 2.93 -14.75
CA VAL A 102 36.68 4.21 -15.44
C VAL A 102 36.39 3.99 -16.93
N VAL A 103 35.40 4.70 -17.43
CA VAL A 103 35.02 4.72 -18.86
C VAL A 103 35.47 6.07 -19.43
N ASN A 104 36.41 6.05 -20.37
CA ASN A 104 36.77 7.22 -21.15
C ASN A 104 36.11 7.12 -22.52
N PHE A 105 35.54 8.20 -22.98
CA PHE A 105 34.82 8.27 -24.25
C PHE A 105 34.89 9.67 -24.86
N LYS A 106 34.67 9.75 -26.15
CA LYS A 106 34.64 11.02 -26.88
C LYS A 106 33.21 11.35 -27.31
N VAL A 107 32.84 12.59 -27.14
CA VAL A 107 31.59 13.16 -27.61
C VAL A 107 31.83 13.98 -28.84
N GLU A 108 31.21 13.66 -29.97
CA GLU A 108 31.40 14.36 -31.25
C GLU A 108 30.69 15.72 -31.30
N LYS A 109 29.50 15.81 -30.68
CA LYS A 109 28.71 17.04 -30.54
C LYS A 109 28.14 17.06 -29.12
N SER A 110 27.83 18.24 -28.60
CA SER A 110 27.22 18.33 -27.25
C SER A 110 26.00 17.45 -27.12
N ILE A 111 25.99 16.60 -26.07
CA ILE A 111 24.93 15.67 -25.75
C ILE A 111 24.51 15.80 -24.29
N PHE A 112 23.32 15.29 -23.98
CA PHE A 112 22.95 14.94 -22.61
C PHE A 112 23.14 13.44 -22.42
N LEU A 113 23.92 13.05 -21.42
CA LEU A 113 24.00 11.66 -20.93
C LEU A 113 23.06 11.52 -19.75
N THR A 114 22.12 10.57 -19.85
CA THR A 114 21.16 10.26 -18.80
C THR A 114 21.22 8.78 -18.46
N PHE A 115 21.20 8.44 -17.17
CA PHE A 115 21.10 7.06 -16.70
C PHE A 115 20.58 6.99 -15.26
N LYS A 116 20.07 5.83 -14.85
CA LYS A 116 19.66 5.56 -13.48
C LYS A 116 20.80 4.93 -12.71
N HIS A 117 21.03 5.40 -11.49
CA HIS A 117 21.97 4.85 -10.54
C HIS A 117 21.18 4.28 -9.35
N LEU A 118 21.28 2.98 -9.15
CA LEU A 118 20.64 2.22 -8.07
C LEU A 118 21.70 1.65 -7.15
N VAL A 119 21.51 1.82 -5.84
CA VAL A 119 22.24 1.11 -4.79
C VAL A 119 21.28 0.23 -4.02
N SER A 120 21.66 -1.01 -3.81
CA SER A 120 20.98 -1.96 -2.93
C SER A 120 22.01 -2.52 -1.98
N SER A 121 22.15 -1.88 -0.81
CA SER A 121 23.10 -2.24 0.23
C SER A 121 22.47 -2.04 1.61
N GLU A 122 23.16 -2.42 2.67
CA GLU A 122 22.77 -2.00 4.01
C GLU A 122 22.98 -0.50 4.20
N SER A 123 22.22 0.06 5.15
CA SER A 123 22.15 1.50 5.34
C SER A 123 23.47 2.11 5.83
N TYR A 124 23.91 3.18 5.19
CA TYR A 124 24.94 4.17 5.62
C TYR A 124 26.40 3.79 5.54
N SER A 125 26.78 2.54 5.44
CA SER A 125 28.18 2.11 5.53
C SER A 125 28.81 1.86 4.16
N ASP A 126 28.09 1.23 3.25
CA ASP A 126 28.52 1.03 1.87
C ASP A 126 28.26 2.27 1.01
N LYS A 127 29.20 2.65 0.16
CA LYS A 127 29.17 3.91 -0.57
C LYS A 127 29.34 3.73 -2.07
N ALA A 128 28.33 4.13 -2.83
CA ALA A 128 28.43 4.24 -4.28
C ALA A 128 28.64 5.70 -4.70
N THR A 129 29.60 5.90 -5.57
CA THR A 129 29.96 7.22 -6.10
C THR A 129 30.06 7.18 -7.60
N ILE A 130 29.49 8.18 -8.27
CA ILE A 130 29.65 8.43 -9.69
C ILE A 130 30.32 9.81 -9.88
N THR A 131 31.30 9.86 -10.77
CA THR A 131 32.00 11.10 -11.12
C THR A 131 32.07 11.20 -12.65
N ILE A 132 31.70 12.34 -13.21
CA ILE A 132 31.88 12.67 -14.63
C ILE A 132 32.78 13.91 -14.69
N ASP A 133 33.89 13.82 -15.40
CA ASP A 133 34.87 14.90 -15.59
C ASP A 133 35.28 15.58 -14.27
N ASN A 134 35.56 14.77 -13.23
CA ASN A 134 35.86 15.21 -11.85
C ASN A 134 34.68 15.88 -11.10
N LYS A 135 33.51 16.04 -11.69
CA LYS A 135 32.28 16.43 -10.99
C LYS A 135 31.71 15.21 -10.29
N LYS A 136 31.80 15.18 -8.95
CA LYS A 136 31.21 14.12 -8.12
C LYS A 136 29.70 14.38 -7.99
N PHE A 137 28.91 13.38 -8.34
CA PHE A 137 27.48 13.33 -8.05
C PHE A 137 27.25 12.89 -6.61
N GLU A 138 25.99 12.90 -6.16
CA GLU A 138 25.65 12.52 -4.80
C GLU A 138 26.19 11.12 -4.48
N GLU A 139 26.90 11.00 -3.35
CA GLU A 139 27.27 9.70 -2.79
C GLU A 139 26.02 9.05 -2.21
N ILE A 140 25.68 7.87 -2.68
CA ILE A 140 24.48 7.15 -2.25
C ILE A 140 24.81 5.85 -1.55
N SER A 141 23.99 5.49 -0.55
CA SER A 141 24.11 4.29 0.26
C SER A 141 22.72 3.77 0.61
N GLY A 142 22.63 2.56 1.14
CA GLY A 142 21.36 1.91 1.46
C GLY A 142 20.57 1.52 0.23
N MET A 143 19.24 1.54 0.36
CA MET A 143 18.32 1.18 -0.72
C MET A 143 17.85 2.46 -1.45
N ARG A 144 18.58 2.87 -2.46
CA ARG A 144 18.34 4.17 -3.10
C ARG A 144 18.54 4.15 -4.62
N GLN A 145 17.69 4.86 -5.34
CA GLN A 145 17.81 5.09 -6.79
C GLN A 145 17.76 6.58 -7.08
N ILE A 146 18.65 7.04 -7.95
CA ILE A 146 18.65 8.40 -8.49
C ILE A 146 18.77 8.35 -10.01
N GLU A 147 18.30 9.39 -10.69
CA GLU A 147 18.55 9.61 -12.12
C GLU A 147 19.65 10.67 -12.26
N ILE A 148 20.69 10.35 -13.03
CA ILE A 148 21.78 11.26 -13.34
C ILE A 148 21.58 11.79 -14.76
N LYS A 149 21.62 13.10 -14.91
CA LYS A 149 21.60 13.81 -16.18
C LYS A 149 22.79 14.77 -16.22
N GLU A 150 23.67 14.62 -17.20
CA GLU A 150 24.81 15.51 -17.38
C GLU A 150 24.92 15.98 -18.81
N SER A 151 25.21 17.28 -18.99
CA SER A 151 25.50 17.91 -20.29
C SER A 151 26.97 17.78 -20.58
N LEU A 152 27.32 17.12 -21.67
CA LEU A 152 28.68 16.90 -22.11
C LEU A 152 28.93 17.72 -23.40
N SER A 153 29.97 18.55 -23.40
CA SER A 153 30.40 19.27 -24.60
C SER A 153 31.08 18.32 -25.59
N ALA A 154 31.30 18.74 -26.83
CA ALA A 154 32.18 17.99 -27.75
C ALA A 154 33.58 17.90 -27.15
N GLY A 155 34.18 16.71 -27.12
CA GLY A 155 35.51 16.47 -26.55
C GLY A 155 35.63 15.12 -25.83
N GLU A 156 36.75 14.94 -25.13
CA GLU A 156 37.04 13.77 -24.33
C GLU A 156 36.37 13.89 -22.94
N HIS A 157 35.75 12.80 -22.47
CA HIS A 157 35.06 12.72 -21.17
C HIS A 157 35.42 11.45 -20.41
N THR A 158 35.28 11.52 -19.08
CA THR A 158 35.59 10.42 -18.20
C THR A 158 34.42 10.20 -17.25
N LEU A 159 33.84 8.97 -17.26
CA LEU A 159 32.87 8.49 -16.28
C LEU A 159 33.56 7.51 -15.34
N LYS A 160 33.61 7.85 -14.06
CA LYS A 160 34.16 6.97 -13.00
C LYS A 160 33.03 6.42 -12.16
N LEU A 161 32.98 5.10 -12.03
CA LEU A 161 32.03 4.34 -11.23
C LEU A 161 32.79 3.71 -10.07
N SER A 162 32.37 3.95 -8.84
CA SER A 162 32.99 3.37 -7.64
C SER A 162 31.95 2.89 -6.65
N TYR A 163 32.15 1.67 -6.10
CA TYR A 163 31.37 1.15 -5.01
C TYR A 163 32.28 0.56 -3.95
N GLN A 164 32.27 1.16 -2.76
CA GLN A 164 33.08 0.77 -1.62
C GLN A 164 32.18 0.09 -0.58
N LYS A 165 32.54 -1.14 -0.21
CA LYS A 165 31.94 -1.90 0.87
C LYS A 165 32.72 -1.75 2.16
N ASP A 166 32.01 -1.70 3.27
CA ASP A 166 32.61 -1.75 4.60
C ASP A 166 32.91 -3.19 5.07
N TYR A 167 33.18 -3.37 6.36
CA TYR A 167 33.49 -4.66 6.96
C TYR A 167 32.30 -5.28 7.70
N SER A 168 31.08 -4.73 7.57
CA SER A 168 29.90 -5.18 8.31
C SER A 168 28.82 -5.71 7.39
N GLY A 169 28.35 -6.93 7.67
CA GLY A 169 27.10 -7.57 7.20
C GLY A 169 26.80 -7.58 5.69
N ASN A 170 26.17 -8.64 5.22
CA ASN A 170 25.68 -8.75 3.84
C ASN A 170 24.15 -8.81 3.87
N ASN A 171 23.49 -7.66 3.76
CA ASN A 171 22.04 -7.56 3.66
C ASN A 171 21.64 -6.97 2.30
N ASN A 172 20.46 -7.36 1.78
CA ASN A 172 19.96 -6.99 0.45
C ASN A 172 20.84 -7.53 -0.70
N ALA A 173 20.74 -6.95 -1.88
CA ALA A 173 21.54 -7.35 -3.04
C ALA A 173 23.02 -6.96 -2.93
N ASP A 174 23.34 -6.02 -2.03
CA ASP A 174 24.69 -5.54 -1.71
C ASP A 174 25.53 -5.21 -2.95
N ARG A 175 24.88 -4.49 -3.87
CA ARG A 175 25.38 -4.11 -5.20
C ARG A 175 24.97 -2.70 -5.57
N THR A 176 25.64 -2.15 -6.56
CA THR A 176 25.24 -0.91 -7.22
C THR A 176 25.18 -1.10 -8.74
N PHE A 177 24.28 -0.35 -9.38
CA PHE A 177 23.96 -0.48 -10.80
C PHE A 177 23.87 0.87 -11.46
N ILE A 178 24.33 0.97 -12.72
CA ILE A 178 23.88 2.01 -13.65
C ILE A 178 23.15 1.35 -14.81
N TYR A 179 21.99 1.85 -15.18
CA TYR A 179 21.19 1.30 -16.27
C TYR A 179 20.30 2.34 -16.92
N ASP A 180 19.61 1.98 -18.01
CA ASP A 180 18.78 2.87 -18.81
C ASP A 180 19.58 4.06 -19.37
N LEU A 181 20.82 3.76 -19.85
CA LEU A 181 21.71 4.76 -20.42
C LEU A 181 21.15 5.29 -21.73
N LYS A 182 21.07 6.60 -21.86
CA LYS A 182 20.55 7.30 -23.04
C LYS A 182 21.38 8.54 -23.31
N THR A 183 21.50 8.87 -24.59
CA THR A 183 22.02 10.16 -25.04
C THR A 183 20.95 10.87 -25.86
N ALA A 184 20.95 12.20 -25.80
CA ALA A 184 20.19 13.06 -26.71
C ALA A 184 21.15 13.98 -27.40
N THR A 185 21.32 13.84 -28.72
CA THR A 185 22.05 14.79 -29.55
C THR A 185 21.14 15.98 -29.88
N SER A 186 21.56 17.14 -29.54
CA SER A 186 20.85 18.41 -29.63
C SER A 186 19.65 18.53 -28.67
N ILE A 187 19.54 19.68 -28.11
CA ILE A 187 18.30 20.19 -27.53
C ILE A 187 17.26 20.08 -28.64
N SER A 188 16.36 19.10 -28.54
CA SER A 188 15.21 19.00 -29.45
C SER A 188 14.54 20.39 -29.54
N ASP A 189 13.84 20.69 -30.60
CA ASP A 189 13.13 21.95 -30.86
C ASP A 189 12.16 22.42 -29.78
N ASN A 190 12.18 21.79 -28.63
CA ASN A 190 11.31 21.98 -27.49
C ASN A 190 12.11 22.11 -26.18
N ASN A 191 12.59 23.33 -25.90
CA ASN A 191 13.26 23.63 -24.64
C ASN A 191 12.26 24.04 -23.57
N TYR A 192 12.29 23.35 -22.40
CA TYR A 192 11.58 23.80 -21.22
C TYR A 192 12.52 24.64 -20.38
N ILE A 193 12.13 25.88 -20.10
CA ILE A 193 12.93 26.81 -19.31
C ILE A 193 12.25 27.20 -18.02
N ALA A 194 13.07 27.56 -17.03
CA ALA A 194 12.66 28.26 -15.83
C ALA A 194 13.23 29.66 -15.85
N GLU A 195 12.36 30.67 -15.88
CA GLU A 195 12.72 32.11 -15.97
C GLU A 195 12.40 32.80 -14.64
N TYR A 196 13.38 33.51 -14.10
CA TYR A 196 13.25 34.25 -12.85
C TYR A 196 12.99 35.72 -13.05
N ASN A 197 11.96 36.24 -12.38
CA ASN A 197 11.67 37.65 -12.30
C ASN A 197 11.98 38.20 -10.92
N ALA A 198 13.07 38.98 -10.80
CA ALA A 198 13.53 39.54 -9.54
C ALA A 198 12.55 40.57 -8.90
N LYS A 199 11.71 41.24 -9.70
CA LYS A 199 10.80 42.29 -9.20
C LYS A 199 9.69 41.70 -8.31
N ASN A 200 9.19 40.49 -8.63
CA ASN A 200 8.13 39.81 -7.91
C ASN A 200 8.55 38.46 -7.33
N THR A 201 9.87 38.13 -7.40
CA THR A 201 10.43 36.87 -6.89
C THR A 201 9.73 35.62 -7.42
N THR A 202 9.35 35.65 -8.72
CA THR A 202 8.61 34.58 -9.39
C THR A 202 9.52 33.79 -10.30
N LEU A 203 9.44 32.45 -10.19
CA LEU A 203 10.05 31.50 -11.13
C LEU A 203 8.95 30.94 -12.04
N THR A 204 9.07 31.20 -13.35
CA THR A 204 8.08 30.77 -14.35
C THR A 204 8.63 29.62 -15.18
N PHE A 205 7.92 28.50 -15.21
CA PHE A 205 8.20 27.33 -16.04
C PHE A 205 7.38 27.42 -17.33
N LYS A 206 8.06 27.37 -18.46
CA LYS A 206 7.42 27.45 -19.78
C LYS A 206 8.21 26.70 -20.85
N LYS A 207 7.55 26.40 -21.96
CA LYS A 207 8.17 25.88 -23.18
C LYS A 207 8.56 27.04 -24.09
N VAL A 208 9.76 26.97 -24.64
CA VAL A 208 10.23 27.92 -25.69
C VAL A 208 10.37 27.15 -27.00
N ILE A 209 9.76 27.67 -28.07
CA ILE A 209 9.81 27.10 -29.40
C ILE A 209 10.86 27.90 -30.20
N ASP A 210 11.71 27.21 -30.94
CA ASP A 210 12.71 27.77 -31.89
C ASP A 210 13.73 28.79 -31.33
N ALA A 211 13.98 28.79 -29.99
CA ALA A 211 15.01 29.63 -29.40
C ALA A 211 16.39 28.94 -29.45
N ASN A 212 17.39 29.60 -29.99
CA ASN A 212 18.78 29.22 -29.77
C ASN A 212 19.10 29.35 -28.27
N ILE A 213 19.93 28.46 -27.71
CA ILE A 213 20.33 28.51 -26.28
C ILE A 213 20.98 29.85 -25.93
N SER A 214 21.68 30.48 -26.91
CA SER A 214 22.26 31.83 -26.78
C SER A 214 21.22 32.93 -26.54
N ASP A 215 19.94 32.69 -26.88
CA ASP A 215 18.86 33.67 -26.76
C ASP A 215 18.09 33.53 -25.41
N ILE A 216 18.42 32.48 -24.62
CA ILE A 216 17.92 32.34 -23.25
C ILE A 216 18.66 33.38 -22.41
N GLY A 217 17.91 34.36 -21.89
CA GLY A 217 18.48 35.48 -21.11
C GLY A 217 19.16 34.98 -19.82
N ASN A 218 20.04 35.81 -19.24
CA ASN A 218 20.80 35.50 -18.01
C ASN A 218 19.96 35.18 -16.79
N ASN A 219 18.64 35.42 -16.84
CA ASN A 219 17.65 35.13 -15.81
C ASN A 219 16.88 33.83 -16.07
N SER A 220 17.30 32.99 -16.99
CA SER A 220 16.63 31.75 -17.38
C SER A 220 17.58 30.58 -17.47
N VAL A 221 17.09 29.39 -17.17
CA VAL A 221 17.84 28.13 -17.29
C VAL A 221 16.98 27.05 -17.93
N ILE A 222 17.62 26.07 -18.56
CA ILE A 222 16.95 24.89 -19.14
C ILE A 222 16.60 23.92 -17.99
N VAL A 223 15.32 23.55 -17.88
CA VAL A 223 14.79 22.75 -16.76
C VAL A 223 15.43 21.37 -16.70
N GLU A 224 15.62 20.72 -17.85
CA GLU A 224 16.15 19.35 -17.94
C GLU A 224 17.58 19.18 -17.41
N LYS A 225 18.29 20.29 -17.19
CA LYS A 225 19.64 20.28 -16.62
C LYS A 225 19.67 20.14 -15.10
N TYR A 226 18.51 20.22 -14.44
CA TYR A 226 18.42 20.30 -12.98
C TYR A 226 17.39 19.31 -12.45
N ASN A 227 17.66 18.73 -11.31
CA ASN A 227 16.77 17.74 -10.68
C ASN A 227 15.67 18.41 -9.85
N ASN A 228 15.91 19.62 -9.36
CA ASN A 228 14.98 20.33 -8.48
C ASN A 228 15.10 21.86 -8.59
N VAL A 229 14.09 22.53 -8.02
CA VAL A 229 14.00 23.98 -8.01
C VAL A 229 15.17 24.64 -7.25
N GLY A 230 15.68 24.00 -6.20
CA GLY A 230 16.85 24.52 -5.46
C GLY A 230 18.12 24.61 -6.32
N GLU A 231 18.36 23.62 -7.18
CA GLU A 231 19.46 23.65 -8.15
C GLU A 231 19.25 24.74 -9.21
N ILE A 232 18.01 24.91 -9.69
CA ILE A 232 17.61 25.99 -10.60
C ILE A 232 17.91 27.35 -9.97
N CYS A 233 17.51 27.57 -8.71
CA CYS A 233 17.77 28.81 -7.99
C CYS A 233 19.28 29.10 -7.83
N LYS A 234 20.08 28.08 -7.56
CA LYS A 234 21.56 28.22 -7.50
C LYS A 234 22.14 28.62 -8.85
N ALA A 235 21.70 27.99 -9.93
CA ALA A 235 22.15 28.28 -11.27
C ALA A 235 21.80 29.71 -11.72
N LEU A 236 20.68 30.25 -11.22
CA LEU A 236 20.24 31.62 -11.45
C LEU A 236 20.93 32.67 -10.54
N GLY A 237 21.98 32.28 -9.79
CA GLY A 237 22.73 33.19 -8.92
C GLY A 237 22.26 33.18 -7.45
N ASN A 238 21.80 32.04 -6.93
CA ASN A 238 21.27 31.86 -5.59
C ASN A 238 20.03 32.73 -5.31
N VAL A 239 19.11 32.76 -6.27
CA VAL A 239 17.89 33.56 -6.14
C VAL A 239 16.94 32.98 -5.08
N THR A 240 16.21 33.86 -4.41
CA THR A 240 15.13 33.49 -3.51
C THR A 240 13.81 33.63 -4.24
N ILE A 241 12.99 32.55 -4.22
CA ILE A 241 11.69 32.52 -4.86
C ILE A 241 10.57 32.51 -3.83
N LYS A 242 9.51 33.29 -4.10
CA LYS A 242 8.26 33.26 -3.35
C LYS A 242 7.12 32.65 -4.14
N ASN A 243 7.17 32.77 -5.45
CA ASN A 243 6.10 32.32 -6.31
C ASN A 243 6.65 31.42 -7.44
N ILE A 244 5.91 30.38 -7.78
CA ILE A 244 6.14 29.55 -8.95
C ILE A 244 4.91 29.61 -9.84
N VAL A 245 5.13 29.73 -11.15
CA VAL A 245 4.10 29.70 -12.20
C VAL A 245 4.48 28.64 -13.23
N PHE A 246 3.56 27.72 -13.49
CA PHE A 246 3.64 26.86 -14.67
C PHE A 246 2.72 27.44 -15.73
N GLU A 247 3.27 27.80 -16.90
CA GLU A 247 2.46 28.21 -18.05
C GLU A 247 1.86 27.01 -18.77
N GLU A 248 0.74 27.21 -19.48
CA GLU A 248 0.09 26.14 -20.26
C GLU A 248 1.04 25.47 -21.25
N SER A 249 2.00 26.22 -21.78
CA SER A 249 3.04 25.73 -22.68
C SER A 249 3.88 24.59 -22.07
N PHE A 250 3.97 24.53 -20.71
CA PHE A 250 4.73 23.52 -19.98
C PHE A 250 4.06 22.14 -19.93
N LYS A 251 2.77 22.03 -20.28
CA LYS A 251 1.96 20.78 -20.19
C LYS A 251 2.53 19.58 -20.98
N THR A 252 3.41 19.83 -21.92
CA THR A 252 4.08 18.78 -22.71
C THR A 252 5.39 18.30 -22.10
N TYR A 253 5.88 18.94 -21.03
CA TYR A 253 6.98 18.42 -20.22
C TYR A 253 6.48 17.19 -19.45
N ALA A 254 7.08 16.03 -19.69
CA ALA A 254 6.61 14.76 -19.15
C ALA A 254 7.71 14.07 -18.34
N PRO A 255 7.99 14.54 -17.12
CA PRO A 255 8.96 13.90 -16.23
C PRO A 255 8.48 12.52 -15.78
N THR A 256 9.40 11.64 -15.41
CA THR A 256 9.09 10.33 -14.83
C THR A 256 9.18 10.32 -13.31
N SER A 257 9.81 11.33 -12.71
CA SER A 257 9.93 11.53 -11.27
C SER A 257 9.78 13.01 -10.92
N LEU A 258 9.10 13.27 -9.79
CA LEU A 258 9.06 14.59 -9.14
C LEU A 258 9.65 14.50 -7.72
N LYS A 259 10.48 13.47 -7.48
CA LYS A 259 11.19 13.34 -6.22
C LYS A 259 12.01 14.61 -5.96
N GLU A 260 11.81 15.18 -4.77
CA GLU A 260 12.52 16.37 -4.30
C GLU A 260 12.38 17.63 -5.19
N PHE A 261 11.39 17.68 -6.11
CA PHE A 261 11.33 18.76 -7.13
C PHE A 261 11.23 20.16 -6.49
N PHE A 262 10.47 20.36 -5.42
CA PHE A 262 10.39 21.61 -4.64
C PHE A 262 11.08 21.47 -3.27
N TYR A 263 11.99 20.51 -3.10
CA TYR A 263 12.65 20.24 -1.84
C TYR A 263 13.30 21.49 -1.23
N ASN A 264 12.98 21.76 0.04
CA ASN A 264 13.53 22.84 0.84
C ASN A 264 13.33 24.26 0.28
N CYS A 265 12.25 24.46 -0.48
CA CYS A 265 11.85 25.80 -0.95
C CYS A 265 11.16 26.58 0.18
N THR A 266 11.90 26.90 1.24
CA THR A 266 11.35 27.49 2.49
C THR A 266 10.69 28.84 2.31
N SER A 267 11.10 29.64 1.31
CA SER A 267 10.54 30.97 1.01
C SER A 267 9.34 30.91 0.09
N LEU A 268 9.01 29.74 -0.47
CA LEU A 268 7.92 29.57 -1.44
C LEU A 268 6.56 29.73 -0.78
N GLU A 269 5.78 30.70 -1.27
CA GLU A 269 4.44 31.04 -0.72
C GLU A 269 3.31 30.51 -1.60
N THR A 270 3.48 30.54 -2.94
CA THR A 270 2.45 30.13 -3.90
C THR A 270 2.99 29.36 -5.10
N ILE A 271 2.17 28.43 -5.59
CA ILE A 271 2.37 27.77 -6.89
C ILE A 271 1.07 27.92 -7.68
N SER A 272 1.16 28.43 -8.89
CA SER A 272 0.03 28.54 -9.82
C SER A 272 0.32 27.79 -11.12
N GLY A 273 -0.72 27.35 -11.83
CA GLY A 273 -0.58 26.55 -13.04
C GLY A 273 -0.09 25.13 -12.77
N LEU A 274 -0.23 24.62 -11.54
CA LEU A 274 0.22 23.26 -11.18
C LEU A 274 -0.48 22.19 -12.05
N GLU A 275 -1.65 22.49 -12.60
CA GLU A 275 -2.38 21.65 -13.57
C GLU A 275 -1.64 21.45 -14.89
N TYR A 276 -0.65 22.30 -15.21
CA TYR A 276 0.19 22.19 -16.39
C TYR A 276 1.47 21.37 -16.16
N LEU A 277 1.72 20.93 -14.92
CA LEU A 277 2.76 19.95 -14.63
C LEU A 277 2.24 18.55 -14.95
N ASN A 278 2.70 17.97 -16.05
CA ASN A 278 2.23 16.64 -16.49
C ASN A 278 2.74 15.53 -15.57
N THR A 279 1.83 14.90 -14.85
CA THR A 279 2.13 13.85 -13.85
C THR A 279 1.79 12.43 -14.32
N ALA A 280 1.34 12.25 -15.57
CA ALA A 280 0.86 10.95 -16.07
C ALA A 280 1.88 9.80 -15.99
N ASN A 281 3.17 10.12 -16.07
CA ASN A 281 4.26 9.14 -16.06
C ASN A 281 5.06 9.12 -14.74
N ILE A 282 4.61 9.86 -13.72
CA ILE A 282 5.32 9.96 -12.45
C ILE A 282 5.18 8.68 -11.65
N THR A 283 6.30 8.13 -11.21
CA THR A 283 6.36 6.94 -10.35
C THR A 283 6.83 7.25 -8.93
N ASP A 284 7.52 8.38 -8.71
CA ASP A 284 8.05 8.79 -7.41
C ASP A 284 7.77 10.29 -7.15
N MET A 285 7.08 10.58 -6.03
CA MET A 285 6.80 11.91 -5.51
C MET A 285 7.42 12.12 -4.11
N SER A 286 8.44 11.31 -3.77
CA SER A 286 9.10 11.38 -2.46
C SER A 286 9.70 12.77 -2.24
N SER A 287 9.47 13.33 -1.06
CA SER A 287 10.00 14.63 -0.61
C SER A 287 9.71 15.81 -1.56
N MET A 288 8.68 15.67 -2.42
CA MET A 288 8.40 16.67 -3.48
C MET A 288 8.27 18.08 -2.92
N PHE A 289 7.62 18.27 -1.77
CA PHE A 289 7.44 19.55 -1.08
C PHE A 289 8.09 19.57 0.32
N TRP A 290 9.09 18.70 0.55
CA TRP A 290 9.75 18.65 1.84
C TRP A 290 10.26 20.04 2.28
N ASN A 291 9.84 20.47 3.48
CA ASN A 291 10.20 21.77 4.09
C ASN A 291 9.85 23.02 3.25
N CYS A 292 8.74 22.95 2.47
CA CYS A 292 8.14 24.14 1.87
C CYS A 292 7.32 24.90 2.95
N SER A 293 8.01 25.40 3.97
CA SER A 293 7.41 25.86 5.22
C SER A 293 6.48 27.08 5.10
N ASN A 294 6.65 27.91 4.06
CA ASN A 294 5.78 29.09 3.83
C ASN A 294 4.62 28.83 2.89
N LEU A 295 4.52 27.64 2.31
CA LEU A 295 3.46 27.28 1.38
C LEU A 295 2.12 27.13 2.11
N LYS A 296 1.06 27.82 1.64
CA LYS A 296 -0.24 27.89 2.33
C LYS A 296 -1.27 26.93 1.78
N SER A 297 -1.26 26.69 0.49
CA SER A 297 -2.21 25.81 -0.19
C SER A 297 -1.62 25.25 -1.47
N LEU A 298 -2.13 24.09 -1.91
CA LEU A 298 -1.78 23.43 -3.16
C LEU A 298 -3.05 22.90 -3.82
N ASP A 299 -3.14 23.05 -5.14
CA ASP A 299 -4.24 22.50 -5.94
C ASP A 299 -3.75 21.29 -6.76
N PHE A 300 -4.22 20.11 -6.38
CA PHE A 300 -3.89 18.83 -7.02
C PHE A 300 -5.03 18.29 -7.89
N THR A 301 -6.04 19.10 -8.23
CA THR A 301 -7.24 18.62 -8.95
C THR A 301 -6.95 17.99 -10.31
N LYS A 302 -5.78 18.24 -10.91
CA LYS A 302 -5.35 17.66 -12.19
C LYS A 302 -4.18 16.68 -12.08
N PHE A 303 -3.71 16.38 -10.87
CA PHE A 303 -2.63 15.42 -10.69
C PHE A 303 -3.10 13.99 -10.97
N ASP A 304 -2.37 13.30 -11.86
CA ASP A 304 -2.52 11.86 -12.07
C ASP A 304 -1.45 11.11 -11.26
N THR A 305 -1.87 10.46 -10.19
CA THR A 305 -0.99 9.71 -9.28
C THR A 305 -1.09 8.19 -9.43
N LYS A 306 -1.76 7.71 -10.50
CA LYS A 306 -2.05 6.26 -10.68
C LYS A 306 -0.81 5.38 -10.75
N ASN A 307 0.33 5.93 -11.20
CA ASN A 307 1.60 5.21 -11.35
C ASN A 307 2.55 5.42 -10.16
N VAL A 308 2.19 6.29 -9.20
CA VAL A 308 3.05 6.64 -8.07
C VAL A 308 3.18 5.47 -7.10
N SER A 309 4.42 5.09 -6.80
CA SER A 309 4.76 4.01 -5.87
C SER A 309 5.29 4.51 -4.52
N SER A 310 5.79 5.75 -4.45
CA SER A 310 6.30 6.36 -3.22
C SER A 310 5.81 7.79 -3.06
N MET A 311 5.31 8.10 -1.85
CA MET A 311 4.94 9.44 -1.38
C MET A 311 5.68 9.75 -0.05
N TYR A 312 6.85 9.14 0.12
CA TYR A 312 7.72 9.30 1.28
C TYR A 312 8.05 10.78 1.50
N PHE A 313 7.73 11.31 2.68
CA PHE A 313 7.95 12.71 3.08
C PHE A 313 7.39 13.78 2.12
N MET A 314 6.37 13.47 1.32
CA MET A 314 5.91 14.35 0.23
C MET A 314 5.62 15.78 0.68
N PHE A 315 4.99 15.98 1.84
CA PHE A 315 4.63 17.28 2.42
C PHE A 315 5.30 17.55 3.77
N TYR A 316 6.34 16.78 4.12
CA TYR A 316 6.99 16.91 5.42
C TYR A 316 7.50 18.34 5.65
N GLY A 317 7.15 18.95 6.79
CA GLY A 317 7.60 20.31 7.13
C GLY A 317 6.89 21.44 6.37
N CYS A 318 5.78 21.16 5.67
CA CYS A 318 4.91 22.21 5.11
C CYS A 318 4.10 22.87 6.24
N SER A 319 4.78 23.54 7.15
CA SER A 319 4.23 23.97 8.44
C SER A 319 3.09 25.02 8.32
N ASN A 320 3.06 25.85 7.28
CA ASN A 320 2.01 26.84 7.07
C ASN A 320 0.85 26.34 6.18
N LEU A 321 0.88 25.08 5.78
CA LEU A 321 -0.16 24.49 4.95
C LEU A 321 -1.44 24.31 5.77
N THR A 322 -2.53 24.97 5.37
CA THR A 322 -3.80 24.95 6.11
C THR A 322 -4.83 23.97 5.54
N SER A 323 -4.71 23.68 4.25
CA SER A 323 -5.60 22.76 3.54
C SER A 323 -4.91 22.08 2.37
N LEU A 324 -5.34 20.85 2.09
CA LEU A 324 -4.92 20.05 0.93
C LEU A 324 -6.15 19.41 0.29
N ASN A 325 -6.32 19.61 -1.01
CA ASN A 325 -7.31 18.86 -1.78
C ASN A 325 -6.65 17.65 -2.44
N LEU A 326 -6.88 16.46 -1.89
CA LEU A 326 -6.32 15.20 -2.35
C LEU A 326 -7.38 14.27 -2.99
N THR A 327 -8.56 14.79 -3.33
CA THR A 327 -9.70 13.99 -3.83
C THR A 327 -9.38 13.17 -5.08
N ASN A 328 -8.43 13.63 -5.90
CA ASN A 328 -8.00 12.94 -7.13
C ASN A 328 -6.77 12.04 -6.95
N PHE A 329 -6.23 11.94 -5.74
CA PHE A 329 -5.08 11.06 -5.50
C PHE A 329 -5.47 9.59 -5.61
N ASN A 330 -4.86 8.89 -6.54
CA ASN A 330 -4.94 7.45 -6.67
C ASN A 330 -3.71 6.81 -6.00
N THR A 331 -3.89 6.30 -4.79
CA THR A 331 -2.80 5.73 -3.99
C THR A 331 -2.68 4.20 -4.12
N LYS A 332 -3.42 3.58 -5.05
CA LYS A 332 -3.49 2.11 -5.24
C LYS A 332 -2.12 1.43 -5.39
N ASN A 333 -1.13 2.13 -5.94
CA ASN A 333 0.21 1.59 -6.17
C ASN A 333 1.25 2.05 -5.14
N VAL A 334 0.88 2.92 -4.21
CA VAL A 334 1.80 3.46 -3.21
C VAL A 334 2.19 2.39 -2.20
N LYS A 335 3.49 2.21 -2.01
CA LYS A 335 4.09 1.27 -1.05
C LYS A 335 4.63 2.00 0.20
N ASN A 336 5.04 3.25 0.07
CA ASN A 336 5.65 4.03 1.16
C ASN A 336 4.96 5.38 1.34
N MET A 337 4.40 5.61 2.54
CA MET A 337 3.77 6.85 2.98
C MET A 337 4.43 7.42 4.25
N ASN A 338 5.67 6.96 4.59
CA ASN A 338 6.36 7.43 5.78
C ASN A 338 6.52 8.95 5.72
N GLY A 339 6.14 9.63 6.81
CA GLY A 339 6.27 11.07 6.98
C GLY A 339 5.47 11.93 6.00
N MET A 340 4.50 11.37 5.25
CA MET A 340 3.83 12.07 4.14
C MET A 340 3.30 13.46 4.53
N PHE A 341 2.73 13.61 5.72
CA PHE A 341 2.20 14.88 6.26
C PHE A 341 2.94 15.32 7.53
N GLY A 342 4.12 14.78 7.80
CA GLY A 342 4.87 15.12 9.00
C GLY A 342 5.13 16.62 9.12
N ASP A 343 5.01 17.16 10.33
CA ASP A 343 5.22 18.57 10.67
C ASP A 343 4.38 19.58 9.85
N CYS A 344 3.21 19.16 9.33
CA CYS A 344 2.19 20.05 8.79
C CYS A 344 1.38 20.69 9.95
N THR A 345 2.03 21.55 10.72
CA THR A 345 1.55 22.02 12.03
C THR A 345 0.25 22.86 11.95
N HIS A 346 -0.01 23.56 10.86
CA HIS A 346 -1.22 24.37 10.68
C HIS A 346 -2.37 23.63 9.97
N LEU A 347 -2.17 22.37 9.59
CA LEU A 347 -3.22 21.58 8.96
C LEU A 347 -4.30 21.22 9.98
N THR A 348 -5.53 21.71 9.76
CA THR A 348 -6.66 21.50 10.67
C THR A 348 -7.61 20.39 10.23
N LEU A 349 -7.73 20.21 8.91
CA LEU A 349 -8.58 19.20 8.27
C LEU A 349 -7.77 18.52 7.15
N LEU A 350 -7.91 17.21 7.05
CA LEU A 350 -7.28 16.41 6.02
C LEU A 350 -8.25 15.31 5.56
N ASP A 351 -8.75 15.42 4.33
CA ASP A 351 -9.59 14.37 3.72
C ASP A 351 -8.69 13.41 2.94
N ILE A 352 -8.58 12.18 3.46
CA ILE A 352 -7.85 11.05 2.88
C ILE A 352 -8.74 9.82 2.76
N THR A 353 -10.05 10.02 2.75
CA THR A 353 -11.04 8.93 2.66
C THR A 353 -10.96 8.15 1.35
N ASN A 354 -10.40 8.74 0.30
CA ASN A 354 -10.14 8.08 -1.00
C ASN A 354 -8.82 7.28 -1.05
N PHE A 355 -7.99 7.31 0.00
CA PHE A 355 -6.70 6.62 -0.02
C PHE A 355 -6.88 5.10 0.00
N ASN A 356 -6.28 4.42 -0.97
CA ASN A 356 -6.14 2.97 -0.99
C ASN A 356 -4.75 2.60 -0.46
N THR A 357 -4.70 2.03 0.74
CA THR A 357 -3.44 1.70 1.42
C THR A 357 -3.09 0.22 1.37
N ALA A 358 -3.78 -0.59 0.56
CA ALA A 358 -3.62 -2.05 0.54
C ALA A 358 -2.22 -2.56 0.14
N LYS A 359 -1.39 -1.71 -0.48
CA LYS A 359 0.00 -2.03 -0.83
C LYS A 359 1.03 -1.34 0.08
N VAL A 360 0.59 -0.49 1.00
CA VAL A 360 1.51 0.29 1.85
C VAL A 360 2.15 -0.63 2.88
N THR A 361 3.47 -0.54 2.99
CA THR A 361 4.29 -1.29 3.96
C THR A 361 4.88 -0.39 5.05
N ASN A 362 5.01 0.91 4.80
CA ASN A 362 5.55 1.87 5.76
C ASN A 362 4.63 3.09 5.90
N MET A 363 4.14 3.34 7.13
CA MET A 363 3.34 4.48 7.55
C MET A 363 3.99 5.24 8.73
N GLY A 364 5.27 4.99 9.02
CA GLY A 364 5.97 5.68 10.08
C GLY A 364 5.89 7.20 9.92
N ASN A 365 5.75 7.93 11.01
CA ASN A 365 5.71 9.40 11.03
C ASN A 365 4.66 10.06 10.11
N MET A 366 3.68 9.30 9.57
CA MET A 366 2.78 9.81 8.51
C MET A 366 2.10 11.12 8.89
N PHE A 367 1.72 11.31 10.16
CA PHE A 367 1.09 12.51 10.71
C PHE A 367 1.90 13.13 11.86
N LEU A 368 3.19 12.79 11.97
CA LEU A 368 4.09 13.35 12.98
C LEU A 368 3.92 14.87 13.05
N GLY A 369 3.72 15.43 14.24
CA GLY A 369 3.70 16.89 14.45
C GLY A 369 2.52 17.64 13.83
N CYS A 370 1.48 16.96 13.32
CA CYS A 370 0.25 17.60 12.87
C CYS A 370 -0.56 18.14 14.08
N SER A 371 -0.01 19.15 14.76
CA SER A 371 -0.46 19.58 16.08
C SER A 371 -1.84 20.25 16.10
N ASN A 372 -2.33 20.78 14.98
CA ASN A 372 -3.63 21.42 14.87
C ASN A 372 -4.70 20.53 14.22
N LEU A 373 -4.36 19.31 13.83
CA LEU A 373 -5.31 18.36 13.25
C LEU A 373 -6.29 17.89 14.33
N THR A 374 -7.59 18.23 14.17
CA THR A 374 -8.61 17.97 15.19
C THR A 374 -9.33 16.65 15.03
N SER A 375 -9.39 16.14 13.80
CA SER A 375 -9.99 14.84 13.46
C SER A 375 -9.31 14.22 12.25
N LEU A 376 -9.40 12.90 12.14
CA LEU A 376 -8.82 12.14 11.04
C LEU A 376 -9.69 10.90 10.78
N ASP A 377 -10.21 10.77 9.56
CA ASP A 377 -10.96 9.58 9.14
C ASP A 377 -10.03 8.58 8.47
N LEU A 378 -9.79 7.46 9.15
CA LEU A 378 -8.94 6.36 8.71
C LEU A 378 -9.73 5.10 8.35
N THR A 379 -11.05 5.21 8.18
CA THR A 379 -11.95 4.05 7.99
C THR A 379 -11.62 3.22 6.75
N ASN A 380 -11.01 3.81 5.72
CA ASN A 380 -10.61 3.12 4.49
C ASN A 380 -9.16 2.61 4.49
N PHE A 381 -8.42 2.82 5.59
CA PHE A 381 -7.03 2.35 5.68
C PHE A 381 -6.98 0.83 5.85
N ASN A 382 -6.33 0.17 4.91
CA ASN A 382 -5.95 -1.25 5.01
C ASN A 382 -4.49 -1.33 5.43
N THR A 383 -4.25 -1.78 6.66
CA THR A 383 -2.89 -1.83 7.24
C THR A 383 -2.32 -3.25 7.29
N ALA A 384 -2.95 -4.23 6.64
CA ALA A 384 -2.56 -5.64 6.73
C ALA A 384 -1.13 -5.95 6.26
N LYS A 385 -0.53 -5.07 5.44
CA LYS A 385 0.86 -5.22 4.97
C LYS A 385 1.85 -4.26 5.63
N VAL A 386 1.37 -3.41 6.53
CA VAL A 386 2.23 -2.41 7.17
C VAL A 386 3.13 -3.08 8.20
N THR A 387 4.43 -2.82 8.07
CA THR A 387 5.46 -3.33 8.99
C THR A 387 6.01 -2.26 9.93
N ASP A 388 5.79 -0.99 9.62
CA ASP A 388 6.34 0.15 10.33
C ASP A 388 5.28 1.25 10.53
N MET A 389 4.99 1.58 11.80
CA MET A 389 4.08 2.64 12.25
C MET A 389 4.74 3.57 13.29
N HIS A 390 6.10 3.59 13.37
CA HIS A 390 6.77 4.42 14.35
C HIS A 390 6.35 5.89 14.23
N GLY A 391 6.10 6.54 15.33
CA GLY A 391 5.75 7.97 15.38
C GLY A 391 4.52 8.40 14.57
N MET A 392 3.66 7.47 14.09
CA MET A 392 2.60 7.77 13.12
C MET A 392 1.70 8.94 13.53
N PHE A 393 1.37 9.07 14.81
CA PHE A 393 0.56 10.15 15.40
C PHE A 393 1.31 10.96 16.46
N LYS A 394 2.64 10.87 16.46
CA LYS A 394 3.48 11.58 17.42
C LYS A 394 3.26 13.09 17.31
N GLY A 395 2.94 13.75 18.43
CA GLY A 395 2.75 15.21 18.48
C GLY A 395 1.43 15.71 17.85
N CYS A 396 0.47 14.84 17.55
CA CYS A 396 -0.88 15.23 17.11
C CYS A 396 -1.73 15.72 18.29
N SER A 397 -1.34 16.86 18.88
CA SER A 397 -1.84 17.33 20.18
C SER A 397 -3.31 17.77 20.19
N ALA A 398 -3.90 18.17 19.05
CA ALA A 398 -5.29 18.58 18.95
C ALA A 398 -6.27 17.41 18.70
N LEU A 399 -5.81 16.23 18.32
CA LEU A 399 -6.67 15.06 18.15
C LEU A 399 -7.29 14.67 19.51
N THR A 400 -8.63 14.59 19.56
CA THR A 400 -9.37 14.19 20.76
C THR A 400 -9.63 12.71 20.84
N SER A 401 -9.79 12.07 19.68
CA SER A 401 -9.95 10.63 19.53
C SER A 401 -9.36 10.12 18.23
N LEU A 402 -9.04 8.83 18.19
CA LEU A 402 -8.62 8.10 16.99
C LEU A 402 -9.46 6.84 16.85
N ASP A 403 -10.00 6.62 15.65
CA ASP A 403 -10.65 5.36 15.28
C ASP A 403 -9.69 4.50 14.44
N LEU A 404 -9.10 3.50 15.09
CA LEU A 404 -8.18 2.52 14.51
C LEU A 404 -8.83 1.13 14.44
N THR A 405 -10.17 1.05 14.45
CA THR A 405 -10.90 -0.23 14.45
C THR A 405 -10.65 -1.06 13.20
N ASN A 406 -10.28 -0.43 12.08
CA ASN A 406 -9.91 -1.11 10.84
C ASN A 406 -8.42 -1.52 10.76
N PHE A 407 -7.60 -1.11 11.73
CA PHE A 407 -6.18 -1.43 11.70
C PHE A 407 -5.95 -2.91 12.01
N ASN A 408 -5.30 -3.59 11.08
CA ASN A 408 -4.69 -4.90 11.27
C ASN A 408 -3.19 -4.70 11.45
N THR A 409 -2.68 -4.97 12.64
CA THR A 409 -1.29 -4.73 13.01
C THR A 409 -0.46 -6.02 13.13
N ALA A 410 -0.95 -7.13 12.58
CA ALA A 410 -0.29 -8.44 12.71
C ALA A 410 1.14 -8.47 12.14
N GLU A 411 1.43 -7.68 11.09
CA GLU A 411 2.75 -7.61 10.47
C GLU A 411 3.63 -6.48 11.02
N VAL A 412 3.10 -5.63 11.92
CA VAL A 412 3.83 -4.45 12.42
C VAL A 412 4.94 -4.87 13.36
N ARG A 413 6.15 -4.35 13.12
CA ARG A 413 7.37 -4.62 13.89
C ARG A 413 7.85 -3.41 14.68
N ASP A 414 7.50 -2.20 14.23
CA ASP A 414 7.87 -0.95 14.87
C ASP A 414 6.65 -0.07 15.13
N MET A 415 6.40 0.24 16.42
CA MET A 415 5.39 1.16 16.93
C MET A 415 6.01 2.19 17.89
N ASN A 416 7.35 2.36 17.86
CA ASN A 416 8.05 3.30 18.71
C ASN A 416 7.41 4.68 18.63
N ARG A 417 7.05 5.24 19.76
CA ARG A 417 6.49 6.59 19.88
C ARG A 417 5.22 6.85 19.03
N MET A 418 4.44 5.82 18.68
CA MET A 418 3.30 5.94 17.75
C MET A 418 2.30 7.04 18.18
N PHE A 419 2.03 7.19 19.49
CA PHE A 419 1.14 8.21 20.07
C PHE A 419 1.86 9.18 20.99
N TYR A 420 3.19 9.21 20.99
CA TYR A 420 4.01 10.06 21.87
C TYR A 420 3.60 11.54 21.75
N MET A 421 3.32 12.20 22.86
CA MET A 421 3.06 13.65 22.91
C MET A 421 4.30 14.39 23.42
N LEU A 422 4.59 15.55 22.84
CA LEU A 422 5.79 16.32 23.17
C LEU A 422 5.73 16.89 24.58
N ASP A 423 4.52 17.24 25.05
CA ASP A 423 4.26 17.83 26.36
C ASP A 423 3.01 17.20 26.97
N GLU A 424 3.06 16.90 28.27
CA GLU A 424 1.96 16.33 29.04
C GLU A 424 0.71 17.24 29.10
N SER A 425 0.89 18.55 29.07
CA SER A 425 -0.18 19.54 29.15
C SER A 425 -0.89 19.75 27.80
N SER A 426 -0.20 19.50 26.68
CA SER A 426 -0.69 19.85 25.34
C SER A 426 -1.60 18.79 24.71
N THR A 427 -1.70 17.57 25.25
CA THR A 427 -2.48 16.50 24.63
C THR A 427 -3.99 16.70 24.83
N ALA A 428 -4.76 16.58 23.75
CA ALA A 428 -6.23 16.47 23.76
C ALA A 428 -6.72 15.02 23.67
N LEU A 429 -5.84 14.07 23.34
CA LEU A 429 -6.20 12.67 23.02
C LEU A 429 -6.71 11.94 24.28
N THR A 430 -8.00 11.61 24.24
CA THR A 430 -8.71 10.94 25.34
C THR A 430 -9.04 9.47 25.03
N THR A 431 -9.24 9.14 23.74
CA THR A 431 -9.74 7.81 23.37
C THR A 431 -9.12 7.33 22.08
N ILE A 432 -8.67 6.07 22.08
CA ILE A 432 -8.21 5.35 20.89
C ILE A 432 -9.08 4.08 20.77
N TYR A 433 -9.88 3.98 19.73
CA TYR A 433 -10.75 2.83 19.47
C TYR A 433 -10.02 1.80 18.60
N VAL A 434 -10.12 0.54 18.97
CA VAL A 434 -9.51 -0.58 18.24
C VAL A 434 -10.43 -1.78 18.15
N SER A 435 -10.11 -2.72 17.25
CA SER A 435 -10.69 -4.07 17.20
C SER A 435 -9.68 -5.12 17.69
N ASP A 436 -10.08 -6.39 17.68
CA ASP A 436 -9.19 -7.52 18.00
C ASP A 436 -8.04 -7.69 16.99
N ASN A 437 -8.11 -7.03 15.82
CA ASN A 437 -7.04 -7.05 14.82
C ASN A 437 -5.87 -6.12 15.18
N PHE A 438 -6.05 -5.23 16.17
CA PHE A 438 -4.94 -4.44 16.70
C PHE A 438 -4.16 -5.30 17.70
N VAL A 439 -3.10 -5.90 17.24
CA VAL A 439 -2.23 -6.79 18.03
C VAL A 439 -0.80 -6.28 18.05
N THR A 440 -0.05 -6.64 19.10
CA THR A 440 1.35 -6.21 19.28
C THR A 440 2.32 -7.40 19.37
N THR A 441 1.88 -8.58 18.94
CA THR A 441 2.63 -9.85 19.08
C THR A 441 3.96 -9.85 18.32
N ASN A 442 4.04 -9.14 17.20
CA ASN A 442 5.24 -9.06 16.35
C ASN A 442 6.03 -7.76 16.54
N VAL A 443 5.58 -6.87 17.43
CA VAL A 443 6.25 -5.60 17.68
C VAL A 443 7.58 -5.84 18.39
N ARG A 444 8.67 -5.38 17.78
CA ARG A 444 10.03 -5.47 18.30
C ARG A 444 10.45 -4.18 19.01
N ASP A 445 10.02 -3.04 18.48
CA ASP A 445 10.20 -1.72 19.08
C ASP A 445 8.84 -1.04 19.27
N GLY A 446 8.46 -0.81 20.50
CA GLY A 446 7.23 -0.12 20.90
C GLY A 446 7.48 0.77 22.10
N GLU A 447 8.72 1.19 22.26
CA GLU A 447 9.16 2.04 23.38
C GLU A 447 8.50 3.42 23.30
N ASN A 448 8.10 3.93 24.45
CA ASN A 448 7.49 5.26 24.59
C ASN A 448 6.23 5.49 23.74
N MET A 449 5.52 4.42 23.32
CA MET A 449 4.35 4.48 22.45
C MET A 449 3.30 5.48 22.96
N PHE A 450 3.06 5.53 24.27
CA PHE A 450 2.05 6.38 24.93
C PHE A 450 2.65 7.49 25.82
N LYS A 451 3.93 7.78 25.72
CA LYS A 451 4.56 8.78 26.61
C LYS A 451 3.85 10.14 26.47
N ASN A 452 3.53 10.74 27.61
CA ASN A 452 2.79 11.99 27.76
C ASN A 452 1.30 11.96 27.30
N CYS A 453 0.73 10.78 27.04
CA CYS A 453 -0.72 10.64 26.71
C CYS A 453 -1.59 10.67 27.98
N THR A 454 -1.45 11.68 28.81
CA THR A 454 -1.98 11.75 30.19
C THR A 454 -3.51 11.71 30.30
N LYS A 455 -4.23 12.02 29.21
CA LYS A 455 -5.71 12.09 29.16
C LYS A 455 -6.39 10.82 28.64
N LEU A 456 -5.64 9.78 28.26
CA LEU A 456 -6.22 8.54 27.74
C LEU A 456 -7.15 7.87 28.77
N LYS A 457 -8.34 7.47 28.29
CA LYS A 457 -9.43 6.85 29.04
C LYS A 457 -9.74 5.42 28.53
N GLY A 458 -8.77 4.54 28.53
CA GLY A 458 -8.97 3.13 28.22
C GLY A 458 -9.42 2.32 29.44
N PHE A 459 -9.31 0.99 29.38
CA PHE A 459 -9.55 0.11 30.52
C PHE A 459 -8.66 0.49 31.71
N LYS A 460 -7.39 0.78 31.43
CA LYS A 460 -6.39 1.22 32.42
C LYS A 460 -6.29 2.75 32.41
N LYS A 461 -6.23 3.35 33.62
CA LYS A 461 -5.88 4.77 33.74
C LYS A 461 -4.40 4.96 33.40
N TYR A 462 -4.08 6.02 32.62
CA TYR A 462 -2.71 6.35 32.26
C TYR A 462 -1.78 6.43 33.50
N PHE A 463 -0.59 5.85 33.36
CA PHE A 463 0.44 5.90 34.38
C PHE A 463 1.82 6.09 33.72
N LEU A 464 2.60 7.03 34.21
CA LEU A 464 3.84 7.53 33.60
C LEU A 464 4.89 6.45 33.30
N LEU A 465 4.91 5.36 34.09
CA LEU A 465 5.87 4.25 33.89
C LEU A 465 5.38 3.17 32.91
N TYR A 466 4.15 3.27 32.41
CA TYR A 466 3.53 2.26 31.53
C TYR A 466 3.26 2.85 30.16
N THR A 467 4.33 3.13 29.39
CA THR A 467 4.24 3.88 28.14
C THR A 467 4.41 3.05 26.88
N ASP A 468 4.73 1.76 27.01
CA ASP A 468 5.12 0.92 25.89
C ASP A 468 3.96 0.14 25.28
N HIS A 469 4.21 -0.50 24.14
CA HIS A 469 3.21 -1.22 23.31
C HIS A 469 2.43 -2.31 24.01
N GLN A 470 2.92 -2.88 25.13
CA GLN A 470 2.20 -3.88 25.93
C GLN A 470 0.87 -3.37 26.49
N TYR A 471 0.69 -2.04 26.58
CA TYR A 471 -0.56 -1.39 26.99
C TYR A 471 -1.46 -1.01 25.82
N ALA A 472 -1.10 -1.37 24.61
CA ALA A 472 -1.84 -1.12 23.39
C ALA A 472 -2.94 -2.19 23.16
N ASN A 473 -3.88 -2.27 24.07
CA ASN A 473 -5.04 -3.16 23.96
C ASN A 473 -6.23 -2.60 24.78
N TYR A 474 -7.44 -3.05 24.47
CA TYR A 474 -8.66 -2.57 25.14
C TYR A 474 -9.08 -3.43 26.33
N LYS A 475 -8.47 -4.60 26.55
CA LYS A 475 -8.84 -5.51 27.66
C LYS A 475 -8.18 -5.15 28.98
N THR A 476 -6.96 -4.68 28.93
CA THR A 476 -6.13 -4.35 30.11
C THR A 476 -5.30 -3.09 29.96
N GLY A 477 -5.37 -2.42 28.81
CA GLY A 477 -4.52 -1.30 28.43
C GLY A 477 -5.26 0.03 28.26
N TYR A 478 -4.75 0.87 27.37
CA TYR A 478 -5.20 2.25 27.17
C TYR A 478 -6.24 2.41 26.06
N PHE A 479 -6.57 1.36 25.34
CA PHE A 479 -7.52 1.42 24.23
C PHE A 479 -8.95 1.18 24.65
N THR A 480 -9.89 1.54 23.78
CA THR A 480 -11.32 1.29 23.89
C THR A 480 -11.76 0.38 22.74
N SER A 481 -12.64 -0.59 23.02
CA SER A 481 -13.20 -1.43 21.97
C SER A 481 -14.14 -0.61 21.08
N GLY A 482 -14.11 -0.85 19.78
CA GLY A 482 -15.14 -0.37 18.87
C GLY A 482 -16.48 -1.07 19.07
N CYS A 483 -17.50 -0.65 18.34
CA CYS A 483 -18.85 -1.22 18.39
C CYS A 483 -19.41 -1.49 16.98
N GLY A 484 -20.17 -2.59 16.87
CA GLY A 484 -21.00 -2.86 15.69
C GLY A 484 -22.34 -2.16 15.79
N TYR A 485 -22.86 -1.66 14.67
CA TYR A 485 -24.14 -0.97 14.58
C TYR A 485 -24.77 -1.14 13.21
N ALA A 486 -26.05 -0.74 13.07
CA ALA A 486 -26.74 -0.70 11.81
C ALA A 486 -27.32 0.70 11.55
N GLU A 487 -27.28 1.16 10.30
CA GLU A 487 -27.86 2.43 9.84
C GLU A 487 -28.86 2.17 8.72
N PHE A 488 -29.96 2.91 8.71
CA PHE A 488 -30.97 2.79 7.67
C PHE A 488 -31.10 4.07 6.86
N ASP A 489 -30.91 3.93 5.54
CA ASP A 489 -31.16 4.99 4.58
C ASP A 489 -32.59 4.87 4.03
N ASN A 490 -33.46 5.76 4.43
CA ASN A 490 -34.86 5.82 4.00
C ASN A 490 -35.04 6.05 2.49
N ALA A 491 -34.11 6.80 1.86
CA ALA A 491 -34.23 7.14 0.44
C ALA A 491 -34.03 5.92 -0.46
N THR A 492 -33.11 5.06 -0.08
CA THR A 492 -32.77 3.84 -0.85
C THR A 492 -33.43 2.58 -0.30
N GLY A 493 -33.88 2.59 0.93
CA GLY A 493 -34.33 1.39 1.67
C GLY A 493 -33.17 0.47 2.03
N THR A 494 -31.96 1.01 2.24
CA THR A 494 -30.76 0.21 2.53
C THR A 494 -30.46 0.19 4.04
N LEU A 495 -30.33 -0.99 4.60
CA LEU A 495 -29.86 -1.22 5.96
C LEU A 495 -28.38 -1.63 5.91
N THR A 496 -27.49 -0.80 6.45
CA THR A 496 -26.04 -0.98 6.39
C THR A 496 -25.49 -1.33 7.77
N PHE A 497 -24.73 -2.42 7.84
CA PHE A 497 -24.04 -2.85 9.06
C PHE A 497 -22.57 -2.45 9.00
N SER A 498 -22.07 -1.81 10.06
CA SER A 498 -20.70 -1.31 10.17
C SER A 498 -20.12 -1.53 11.57
N TYR A 499 -18.78 -1.42 11.68
CA TYR A 499 -18.07 -1.42 12.94
C TYR A 499 -17.13 -0.22 12.98
N LYS A 500 -17.29 0.64 13.99
CA LYS A 500 -16.46 1.82 14.20
C LYS A 500 -16.21 2.06 15.69
N GLY A 501 -15.33 3.01 16.00
CA GLY A 501 -15.07 3.44 17.37
C GLY A 501 -16.29 4.03 18.04
N VAL A 502 -17.01 4.90 17.33
CA VAL A 502 -18.23 5.55 17.83
C VAL A 502 -19.39 5.24 16.88
N LYS A 503 -20.51 4.80 17.45
CA LYS A 503 -21.77 4.63 16.73
C LYS A 503 -22.30 6.01 16.31
N PRO A 504 -22.67 6.23 15.02
CA PRO A 504 -23.33 7.45 14.59
C PRO A 504 -24.64 7.72 15.34
N GLU A 505 -25.00 8.99 15.46
CA GLU A 505 -26.30 9.37 16.02
C GLU A 505 -27.43 8.81 15.16
N GLY A 506 -28.45 8.23 15.79
CA GLY A 506 -29.57 7.59 15.11
C GLY A 506 -29.34 6.16 14.62
N ALA A 507 -28.08 5.67 14.63
CA ALA A 507 -27.80 4.27 14.28
C ALA A 507 -28.28 3.30 15.37
N TYR A 508 -28.61 2.06 14.95
CA TYR A 508 -29.13 1.01 15.79
C TYR A 508 -28.02 0.19 16.47
N ASP A 509 -28.19 -0.16 17.73
CA ASP A 509 -27.32 -1.13 18.41
C ASP A 509 -27.64 -2.56 17.97
N LEU A 510 -26.62 -3.41 17.84
CA LEU A 510 -26.81 -4.82 17.48
C LEU A 510 -27.42 -5.64 18.59
N ASN A 511 -27.06 -5.35 19.84
CA ASN A 511 -27.45 -6.09 21.04
C ASN A 511 -28.48 -5.27 21.83
N ALA A 512 -29.71 -5.19 21.31
CA ALA A 512 -30.81 -4.65 22.09
C ALA A 512 -31.12 -5.60 23.28
N LYS A 513 -31.41 -5.03 24.42
CA LYS A 513 -31.86 -5.79 25.64
C LYS A 513 -33.14 -6.59 25.41
N ALA A 514 -33.80 -6.45 24.25
CA ALA A 514 -35.00 -7.16 23.84
C ALA A 514 -34.67 -8.23 22.80
N TYR A 515 -35.48 -9.28 22.72
CA TYR A 515 -35.33 -10.38 21.77
C TYR A 515 -35.36 -9.97 20.28
N ARG A 516 -35.87 -8.79 19.93
CA ARG A 516 -35.88 -8.28 18.54
C ARG A 516 -34.85 -7.18 18.34
N PRO A 517 -34.30 -7.04 17.12
CA PRO A 517 -33.36 -5.98 16.82
C PRO A 517 -34.01 -4.58 16.96
N GLN A 518 -33.20 -3.56 17.18
CA GLN A 518 -33.69 -2.18 17.31
C GLN A 518 -34.35 -1.67 16.02
N TRP A 519 -33.97 -2.18 14.84
CA TRP A 519 -34.55 -1.82 13.53
C TRP A 519 -35.84 -2.55 13.18
N LYS A 520 -36.51 -3.21 14.13
CA LYS A 520 -37.74 -3.97 13.91
C LYS A 520 -38.90 -3.18 13.31
N ASN A 521 -38.92 -1.86 13.43
CA ASN A 521 -40.01 -1.02 12.97
C ASN A 521 -39.85 -0.60 11.49
N ILE A 522 -38.76 -0.94 10.82
CA ILE A 522 -38.50 -0.66 9.41
C ILE A 522 -38.54 -1.93 8.53
N GLU A 523 -39.01 -3.04 9.05
CA GLU A 523 -38.99 -4.37 8.39
C GLU A 523 -39.47 -4.33 6.94
N THR A 524 -40.63 -3.71 6.68
CA THR A 524 -41.20 -3.61 5.32
C THR A 524 -40.54 -2.51 4.44
N SER A 525 -39.71 -1.67 5.03
CA SER A 525 -39.01 -0.61 4.29
C SER A 525 -37.65 -1.06 3.76
N VAL A 526 -37.09 -2.13 4.31
CA VAL A 526 -35.76 -2.65 3.90
C VAL A 526 -35.87 -3.37 2.57
N LYS A 527 -35.16 -2.86 1.56
CA LYS A 527 -35.05 -3.44 0.21
C LYS A 527 -33.69 -4.11 -0.02
N LYS A 528 -32.67 -3.58 0.62
CA LYS A 528 -31.28 -4.01 0.52
C LYS A 528 -30.62 -4.04 1.89
N VAL A 529 -29.77 -5.02 2.13
CA VAL A 529 -28.86 -5.10 3.27
C VAL A 529 -27.43 -5.08 2.78
N VAL A 530 -26.56 -4.33 3.46
CA VAL A 530 -25.12 -4.26 3.17
C VAL A 530 -24.35 -4.49 4.47
N PHE A 531 -23.43 -5.44 4.45
CA PHE A 531 -22.43 -5.58 5.50
C PHE A 531 -21.10 -4.99 4.98
N ASN A 532 -20.64 -3.92 5.59
CA ASN A 532 -19.32 -3.37 5.28
C ASN A 532 -18.22 -4.32 5.77
N ALA A 533 -17.05 -4.30 5.14
CA ALA A 533 -15.91 -5.15 5.52
C ALA A 533 -15.50 -4.94 6.99
N SER A 534 -15.64 -3.74 7.52
CA SER A 534 -15.38 -3.43 8.94
C SER A 534 -16.23 -4.25 9.89
N PHE A 535 -17.44 -4.69 9.46
CA PHE A 535 -18.36 -5.47 10.28
C PHE A 535 -17.82 -6.84 10.66
N ALA A 536 -16.81 -7.36 9.98
CA ALA A 536 -16.09 -8.57 10.38
C ALA A 536 -15.50 -8.50 11.81
N ASN A 537 -15.28 -7.29 12.32
CA ASN A 537 -14.81 -7.05 13.69
C ASN A 537 -15.93 -7.05 14.73
N ALA A 538 -17.20 -6.95 14.31
CA ALA A 538 -18.34 -7.11 15.21
C ALA A 538 -18.54 -8.59 15.51
N LYS A 539 -18.77 -8.91 16.78
CA LYS A 539 -19.02 -10.28 17.26
C LYS A 539 -20.40 -10.34 17.93
N PRO A 540 -21.49 -10.33 17.15
CA PRO A 540 -22.81 -10.46 17.73
C PRO A 540 -22.94 -11.82 18.40
N THR A 541 -23.61 -11.86 19.52
CA THR A 541 -23.90 -13.12 20.26
C THR A 541 -25.27 -13.69 19.91
N ILE A 542 -26.12 -12.87 19.27
CA ILE A 542 -27.49 -13.20 18.89
C ILE A 542 -27.82 -12.59 17.55
N CYS A 543 -28.34 -13.38 16.61
CA CYS A 543 -28.90 -12.91 15.34
C CYS A 543 -30.42 -13.17 15.27
N TYR A 544 -31.08 -13.29 16.42
CA TYR A 544 -32.51 -13.53 16.53
C TYR A 544 -33.31 -12.45 15.78
N ALA A 545 -34.12 -12.86 14.82
CA ALA A 545 -35.05 -12.03 14.06
C ALA A 545 -34.42 -10.80 13.36
N TRP A 546 -33.13 -10.86 12.98
CA TRP A 546 -32.44 -9.70 12.39
C TRP A 546 -33.12 -9.18 11.12
N PHE A 547 -33.61 -10.08 10.29
CA PHE A 547 -34.32 -9.75 9.04
C PHE A 547 -35.75 -10.29 9.03
N TYR A 548 -36.34 -10.48 10.22
CA TYR A 548 -37.70 -10.94 10.40
C TYR A 548 -38.68 -10.05 9.63
N ASN A 549 -39.54 -10.66 8.79
CA ASN A 549 -40.60 -10.01 8.04
C ASN A 549 -40.13 -8.89 7.08
N ASN A 550 -38.87 -8.95 6.64
CA ASN A 550 -38.35 -8.03 5.62
C ASN A 550 -38.85 -8.49 4.22
N THR A 551 -40.18 -8.31 3.99
CA THR A 551 -40.87 -8.83 2.80
C THR A 551 -40.40 -8.21 1.49
N ASN A 552 -39.80 -7.01 1.54
CA ASN A 552 -39.27 -6.29 0.38
C ASN A 552 -37.75 -6.47 0.17
N LEU A 553 -37.09 -7.23 1.03
CA LEU A 553 -35.65 -7.48 0.96
C LEU A 553 -35.33 -8.37 -0.23
N THR A 554 -34.62 -7.81 -1.23
CA THR A 554 -34.23 -8.51 -2.45
C THR A 554 -32.78 -8.92 -2.50
N THR A 555 -31.90 -8.18 -1.80
CA THR A 555 -30.43 -8.30 -1.90
C THR A 555 -29.76 -8.15 -0.54
N ILE A 556 -28.82 -9.04 -0.27
CA ILE A 556 -27.89 -8.92 0.86
C ILE A 556 -26.47 -8.97 0.28
N GLU A 557 -25.70 -7.91 0.49
CA GLU A 557 -24.30 -7.79 0.06
C GLU A 557 -23.37 -7.89 1.26
N GLY A 558 -22.20 -8.50 1.07
CA GLY A 558 -21.15 -8.58 2.12
C GLY A 558 -21.54 -9.46 3.31
N ILE A 559 -22.49 -10.39 3.19
CA ILE A 559 -22.93 -11.23 4.31
C ILE A 559 -21.80 -12.10 4.88
N GLU A 560 -20.73 -12.33 4.11
CA GLU A 560 -19.51 -12.98 4.53
C GLU A 560 -18.75 -12.22 5.63
N TYR A 561 -19.03 -10.91 5.78
CA TYR A 561 -18.48 -10.08 6.86
C TYR A 561 -19.29 -10.15 8.17
N LEU A 562 -20.42 -10.85 8.18
CA LEU A 562 -21.12 -11.15 9.43
C LEU A 562 -20.39 -12.27 10.17
N ASN A 563 -19.60 -11.90 11.19
CA ASN A 563 -18.91 -12.87 12.05
C ASN A 563 -19.89 -13.54 13.02
N THR A 564 -20.20 -14.80 12.78
CA THR A 564 -21.16 -15.58 13.57
C THR A 564 -20.50 -16.49 14.61
N GLU A 565 -19.19 -16.37 14.86
CA GLU A 565 -18.42 -17.23 15.77
C GLU A 565 -19.02 -17.32 17.18
N ASP A 566 -19.58 -16.22 17.69
CA ASP A 566 -20.14 -16.12 19.02
C ASP A 566 -21.68 -16.21 19.07
N VAL A 567 -22.33 -16.38 17.92
CA VAL A 567 -23.79 -16.45 17.84
C VAL A 567 -24.31 -17.76 18.41
N THR A 568 -25.25 -17.64 19.35
CA THR A 568 -25.87 -18.76 20.02
C THR A 568 -27.34 -19.02 19.60
N ASN A 569 -28.00 -17.99 19.02
CA ASN A 569 -29.38 -18.04 18.59
C ASN A 569 -29.59 -17.39 17.22
N MET A 570 -30.13 -18.14 16.26
CA MET A 570 -30.47 -17.68 14.89
C MET A 570 -31.97 -17.83 14.57
N GLU A 571 -32.82 -18.01 15.60
CA GLU A 571 -34.26 -18.12 15.40
C GLU A 571 -34.81 -16.93 14.63
N PHE A 572 -35.69 -17.18 13.68
CA PHE A 572 -36.41 -16.20 12.86
C PHE A 572 -35.50 -15.28 12.03
N MET A 573 -34.20 -15.58 11.89
CA MET A 573 -33.24 -14.61 11.32
C MET A 573 -33.68 -14.09 9.95
N PHE A 574 -34.20 -14.93 9.07
CA PHE A 574 -34.72 -14.58 7.74
C PHE A 574 -36.22 -14.91 7.58
N ASP A 575 -36.95 -15.17 8.66
CA ASP A 575 -38.38 -15.52 8.58
C ASP A 575 -39.17 -14.38 7.90
N GLY A 576 -39.89 -14.71 6.84
CA GLY A 576 -40.69 -13.75 6.08
C GLY A 576 -39.91 -12.91 5.03
N CYS A 577 -38.67 -13.25 4.74
CA CYS A 577 -37.91 -12.62 3.64
C CYS A 577 -38.42 -13.11 2.27
N SER A 578 -39.67 -12.83 1.95
CA SER A 578 -40.41 -13.41 0.84
C SER A 578 -39.94 -12.97 -0.56
N ALA A 579 -39.20 -11.87 -0.68
CA ALA A 579 -38.63 -11.38 -1.95
C ALA A 579 -37.16 -11.82 -2.19
N LEU A 580 -36.49 -12.42 -1.19
CA LEU A 580 -35.09 -12.82 -1.29
C LEU A 580 -34.93 -14.06 -2.17
N LYS A 581 -34.14 -13.98 -3.25
CA LYS A 581 -34.05 -15.04 -4.27
C LYS A 581 -32.90 -16.02 -4.05
N SER A 582 -31.82 -15.56 -3.43
CA SER A 582 -30.63 -16.38 -3.17
C SER A 582 -29.93 -15.94 -1.91
N LEU A 583 -29.27 -16.88 -1.22
CA LEU A 583 -28.54 -16.61 -0.01
C LEU A 583 -27.36 -17.58 0.12
N ASN A 584 -26.16 -17.04 0.31
CA ASN A 584 -24.95 -17.82 0.52
C ASN A 584 -24.43 -17.61 1.94
N LEU A 585 -24.58 -18.62 2.79
CA LEU A 585 -24.16 -18.61 4.19
C LEU A 585 -22.97 -19.55 4.45
N SER A 586 -22.21 -19.91 3.41
CA SER A 586 -21.07 -20.84 3.52
C SER A 586 -19.96 -20.36 4.48
N LYS A 587 -19.93 -19.08 4.81
CA LYS A 587 -18.95 -18.48 5.75
C LYS A 587 -19.46 -18.43 7.20
N PHE A 588 -20.71 -18.81 7.45
CA PHE A 588 -21.24 -18.81 8.82
C PHE A 588 -20.60 -19.89 9.67
N ASN A 589 -20.11 -19.50 10.83
CA ASN A 589 -19.71 -20.42 11.90
C ASN A 589 -20.89 -20.58 12.87
N THR A 590 -21.57 -21.72 12.82
CA THR A 590 -22.75 -22.02 13.65
C THR A 590 -22.46 -22.97 14.82
N ALA A 591 -21.17 -23.20 15.14
CA ALA A 591 -20.77 -24.19 16.15
C ALA A 591 -21.31 -23.92 17.58
N LYS A 592 -21.70 -22.66 17.87
CA LYS A 592 -22.31 -22.27 19.16
C LYS A 592 -23.83 -22.15 19.10
N VAL A 593 -24.45 -22.26 17.93
CA VAL A 593 -25.90 -22.07 17.76
C VAL A 593 -26.68 -23.24 18.37
N THR A 594 -27.66 -22.92 19.18
CA THR A 594 -28.50 -23.91 19.86
C THR A 594 -29.93 -23.99 19.29
N SER A 595 -30.41 -22.96 18.60
CA SER A 595 -31.70 -22.94 17.94
C SER A 595 -31.66 -22.26 16.57
N MET A 596 -32.29 -22.91 15.58
CA MET A 596 -32.50 -22.43 14.22
C MET A 596 -33.99 -22.42 13.85
N LYS A 597 -34.87 -22.38 14.88
CA LYS A 597 -36.32 -22.34 14.71
C LYS A 597 -36.71 -21.24 13.74
N LYS A 598 -37.52 -21.59 12.70
CA LYS A 598 -38.04 -20.67 11.69
C LYS A 598 -37.01 -19.82 10.96
N MET A 599 -35.75 -20.24 10.92
CA MET A 599 -34.67 -19.40 10.36
C MET A 599 -34.92 -18.90 8.93
N PHE A 600 -35.53 -19.75 8.08
CA PHE A 600 -35.90 -19.44 6.69
C PHE A 600 -37.39 -19.60 6.41
N ASN A 601 -38.24 -19.62 7.45
CA ASN A 601 -39.68 -19.77 7.30
C ASN A 601 -40.23 -18.66 6.38
N ASN A 602 -41.15 -19.00 5.46
CA ASN A 602 -41.75 -18.06 4.49
C ASN A 602 -40.75 -17.33 3.55
N CYS A 603 -39.57 -17.85 3.31
CA CYS A 603 -38.69 -17.36 2.27
C CYS A 603 -39.15 -17.85 0.88
N SER A 604 -40.36 -17.42 0.47
CA SER A 604 -41.10 -18.00 -0.65
C SER A 604 -40.47 -17.81 -2.04
N ALA A 605 -39.63 -16.80 -2.24
CA ALA A 605 -38.91 -16.55 -3.51
C ALA A 605 -37.51 -17.21 -3.53
N LEU A 606 -37.04 -17.79 -2.42
CA LEU A 606 -35.68 -18.31 -2.29
C LEU A 606 -35.49 -19.54 -3.19
N LYS A 607 -34.64 -19.40 -4.22
CA LYS A 607 -34.35 -20.47 -5.20
C LYS A 607 -33.09 -21.24 -4.89
N SER A 608 -32.10 -20.57 -4.29
CA SER A 608 -30.82 -21.16 -3.93
C SER A 608 -30.39 -20.75 -2.52
N LEU A 609 -29.91 -21.72 -1.75
CA LEU A 609 -29.43 -21.54 -0.40
C LEU A 609 -28.19 -22.40 -0.17
N ASN A 610 -27.08 -21.77 0.18
CA ASN A 610 -25.82 -22.46 0.49
C ASN A 610 -25.57 -22.46 1.99
N LEU A 611 -25.63 -23.65 2.60
CA LEU A 611 -25.41 -23.89 4.04
C LEU A 611 -24.15 -24.74 4.32
N SER A 612 -23.23 -24.85 3.39
CA SER A 612 -22.06 -25.74 3.49
C SER A 612 -21.15 -25.46 4.70
N GLY A 613 -21.23 -24.26 5.28
CA GLY A 613 -20.48 -23.89 6.51
C GLY A 613 -21.18 -24.24 7.83
N PHE A 614 -22.40 -24.79 7.80
CA PHE A 614 -23.19 -25.00 9.01
C PHE A 614 -22.69 -26.18 9.83
N ASN A 615 -22.45 -25.94 11.13
CA ASN A 615 -22.25 -26.94 12.15
C ASN A 615 -23.48 -26.94 13.09
N THR A 616 -24.31 -27.98 13.01
CA THR A 616 -25.57 -28.05 13.77
C THR A 616 -25.49 -28.96 15.02
N ALA A 617 -24.27 -29.36 15.41
CA ALA A 617 -24.08 -30.33 16.50
C ALA A 617 -24.63 -29.88 17.88
N LYS A 618 -24.91 -28.60 18.08
CA LYS A 618 -25.54 -28.06 19.30
C LYS A 618 -27.00 -27.68 19.14
N VAL A 619 -27.55 -27.73 17.92
CA VAL A 619 -28.93 -27.33 17.65
C VAL A 619 -29.91 -28.33 18.24
N THR A 620 -30.91 -27.81 18.97
CA THR A 620 -31.95 -28.60 19.59
C THR A 620 -33.34 -28.37 18.99
N ASP A 621 -33.55 -27.26 18.28
CA ASP A 621 -34.84 -26.89 17.67
C ASP A 621 -34.64 -26.45 16.21
N MET A 622 -35.29 -27.19 15.29
CA MET A 622 -35.35 -26.90 13.84
C MET A 622 -36.80 -26.75 13.36
N ASN A 623 -37.71 -26.48 14.26
CA ASN A 623 -39.15 -26.32 13.98
C ASN A 623 -39.38 -25.24 12.92
N ASN A 624 -40.11 -25.57 11.85
CA ASN A 624 -40.45 -24.68 10.74
C ASN A 624 -39.22 -24.10 9.98
N MET A 625 -38.01 -24.66 10.06
CA MET A 625 -36.78 -24.02 9.57
C MET A 625 -36.88 -23.62 8.11
N PHE A 626 -37.45 -24.46 7.24
CA PHE A 626 -37.63 -24.21 5.79
C PHE A 626 -39.10 -24.19 5.36
N ARG A 627 -40.02 -23.98 6.31
CA ARG A 627 -41.45 -23.95 6.00
C ARG A 627 -41.77 -22.88 4.97
N SER A 628 -42.58 -23.22 3.98
CA SER A 628 -43.01 -22.31 2.88
C SER A 628 -41.84 -21.69 2.06
N CYS A 629 -40.69 -22.36 1.96
CA CYS A 629 -39.67 -22.08 0.98
C CYS A 629 -40.10 -22.60 -0.40
N SER A 630 -41.20 -22.05 -0.93
CA SER A 630 -41.95 -22.62 -2.04
C SER A 630 -41.21 -22.57 -3.41
N ALA A 631 -40.20 -21.72 -3.55
CA ALA A 631 -39.40 -21.62 -4.78
C ALA A 631 -38.10 -22.46 -4.75
N LEU A 632 -37.74 -23.05 -3.60
CA LEU A 632 -36.49 -23.81 -3.43
C LEU A 632 -36.61 -25.15 -4.18
N GLU A 633 -35.66 -25.41 -5.11
CA GLU A 633 -35.70 -26.62 -5.95
C GLU A 633 -34.84 -27.76 -5.45
N SER A 634 -33.76 -27.45 -4.75
CA SER A 634 -32.86 -28.44 -4.13
C SER A 634 -32.32 -27.95 -2.79
N LEU A 635 -32.09 -28.89 -1.88
CA LEU A 635 -31.49 -28.60 -0.58
C LEU A 635 -30.62 -29.78 -0.13
N ASP A 636 -29.36 -29.51 0.10
CA ASP A 636 -28.39 -30.48 0.65
C ASP A 636 -28.15 -30.18 2.13
N LEU A 637 -28.56 -31.10 2.99
CA LEU A 637 -28.38 -31.07 4.44
C LEU A 637 -27.50 -32.21 4.92
N SER A 638 -26.68 -32.81 4.04
CA SER A 638 -25.80 -33.93 4.39
C SER A 638 -24.76 -33.55 5.47
N MET A 639 -24.50 -32.26 5.68
CA MET A 639 -23.62 -31.73 6.72
C MET A 639 -24.29 -31.58 8.08
N PHE A 640 -25.63 -31.71 8.17
CA PHE A 640 -26.35 -31.45 9.40
C PHE A 640 -26.20 -32.61 10.39
N ASN A 641 -25.76 -32.28 11.58
CA ASN A 641 -25.81 -33.21 12.74
C ASN A 641 -27.06 -32.91 13.58
N THR A 642 -28.04 -33.78 13.54
CA THR A 642 -29.34 -33.60 14.23
C THR A 642 -29.47 -34.40 15.51
N ALA A 643 -28.38 -34.99 16.03
CA ALA A 643 -28.40 -35.87 17.19
C ALA A 643 -28.94 -35.25 18.50
N LYS A 644 -29.03 -33.90 18.56
CA LYS A 644 -29.61 -33.17 19.70
C LYS A 644 -30.97 -32.55 19.39
N VAL A 645 -31.45 -32.64 18.19
CA VAL A 645 -32.72 -32.01 17.77
C VAL A 645 -33.89 -32.76 18.38
N THR A 646 -34.82 -32.02 18.99
CA THR A 646 -36.04 -32.56 19.62
C THR A 646 -37.30 -32.17 18.86
N ASP A 647 -37.28 -31.11 18.05
CA ASP A 647 -38.44 -30.63 17.28
C ASP A 647 -38.05 -30.34 15.83
N MET A 648 -38.71 -31.05 14.90
CA MET A 648 -38.63 -30.87 13.43
C MET A 648 -40.00 -30.61 12.81
N ASN A 649 -40.99 -30.18 13.62
CA ASN A 649 -42.35 -29.94 13.17
C ASN A 649 -42.37 -28.95 11.99
N ASN A 650 -43.11 -29.27 10.94
CA ASN A 650 -43.25 -28.45 9.72
C ASN A 650 -41.92 -28.08 9.02
N MET A 651 -40.81 -28.79 9.23
CA MET A 651 -39.48 -28.35 8.82
C MET A 651 -39.42 -27.99 7.31
N PHE A 652 -40.08 -28.77 6.45
CA PHE A 652 -40.14 -28.57 5.00
C PHE A 652 -41.58 -28.31 4.47
N ASN A 653 -42.56 -28.12 5.36
CA ASN A 653 -43.94 -27.92 5.00
C ASN A 653 -44.09 -26.77 3.97
N GLY A 654 -44.74 -27.03 2.84
CA GLY A 654 -44.98 -26.05 1.77
C GLY A 654 -43.77 -25.77 0.88
N ALA A 655 -42.74 -26.58 0.92
CA ALA A 655 -41.60 -26.51 -0.02
C ALA A 655 -42.00 -27.10 -1.40
N LYS A 656 -42.94 -26.43 -2.08
CA LYS A 656 -43.70 -26.97 -3.24
C LYS A 656 -42.82 -27.33 -4.42
N LYS A 657 -41.71 -26.59 -4.69
CA LYS A 657 -40.83 -26.84 -5.84
C LYS A 657 -39.62 -27.72 -5.51
N LEU A 658 -39.49 -28.18 -4.28
CA LEU A 658 -38.34 -28.99 -3.84
C LEU A 658 -38.39 -30.35 -4.57
N LYS A 659 -37.38 -30.63 -5.40
CA LYS A 659 -37.22 -31.85 -6.19
C LYS A 659 -36.27 -32.83 -5.55
N THR A 660 -35.19 -32.30 -4.93
CA THR A 660 -34.16 -33.10 -4.27
C THR A 660 -33.90 -32.57 -2.88
N LEU A 661 -33.89 -33.50 -1.92
CA LEU A 661 -33.61 -33.23 -0.52
C LEU A 661 -32.70 -34.35 0.03
N ASN A 662 -31.50 -33.95 0.51
CA ASN A 662 -30.57 -34.89 1.14
C ASN A 662 -30.62 -34.72 2.65
N VAL A 663 -31.21 -35.73 3.34
CA VAL A 663 -31.32 -35.84 4.80
C VAL A 663 -30.63 -37.09 5.33
N SER A 664 -29.71 -37.68 4.58
CA SER A 664 -29.05 -38.94 4.91
C SER A 664 -28.24 -38.91 6.22
N SER A 665 -27.82 -37.71 6.67
CA SER A 665 -27.11 -37.50 7.93
C SER A 665 -28.01 -37.35 9.16
N PHE A 666 -29.35 -37.31 8.97
CA PHE A 666 -30.26 -37.02 10.07
C PHE A 666 -30.31 -38.18 11.07
N ASN A 667 -30.02 -37.87 12.32
CA ASN A 667 -30.29 -38.73 13.48
C ASN A 667 -31.51 -38.19 14.18
N THR A 668 -32.61 -38.96 14.16
CA THR A 668 -33.91 -38.55 14.71
C THR A 668 -34.25 -39.22 16.05
N GLU A 669 -33.31 -39.90 16.68
CA GLU A 669 -33.49 -40.65 17.93
C GLU A 669 -34.12 -39.84 19.07
N LYS A 670 -33.76 -38.55 19.15
CA LYS A 670 -34.26 -37.62 20.19
C LYS A 670 -35.43 -36.76 19.74
N VAL A 671 -35.86 -36.87 18.48
CA VAL A 671 -36.93 -36.06 17.96
C VAL A 671 -38.27 -36.53 18.56
N LYS A 672 -39.00 -35.59 19.15
CA LYS A 672 -40.33 -35.79 19.71
C LYS A 672 -41.45 -35.36 18.77
N ASN A 673 -41.20 -34.38 17.94
CA ASN A 673 -42.19 -33.79 17.06
C ASN A 673 -41.68 -33.71 15.64
N MET A 674 -42.35 -34.43 14.70
CA MET A 674 -42.13 -34.39 13.24
C MET A 674 -43.43 -34.07 12.50
N GLY A 675 -44.44 -33.55 13.18
CA GLY A 675 -45.75 -33.27 12.57
C GLY A 675 -45.59 -32.41 11.32
N HIS A 676 -46.28 -32.79 10.24
CA HIS A 676 -46.35 -32.06 8.99
C HIS A 676 -44.99 -31.78 8.33
N MET A 677 -43.92 -32.55 8.65
CA MET A 677 -42.55 -32.29 8.20
C MET A 677 -42.41 -32.11 6.68
N PHE A 678 -43.15 -32.92 5.90
CA PHE A 678 -43.11 -32.92 4.42
C PHE A 678 -44.46 -32.56 3.77
N THR A 679 -45.43 -32.01 4.51
CA THR A 679 -46.71 -31.56 3.97
C THR A 679 -46.49 -30.59 2.84
N ASP A 680 -47.25 -30.74 1.72
CA ASP A 680 -47.18 -29.91 0.52
C ASP A 680 -45.81 -29.86 -0.19
N CYS A 681 -44.94 -30.85 0.00
CA CYS A 681 -43.72 -31.01 -0.80
C CYS A 681 -44.05 -31.69 -2.14
N SER A 682 -44.93 -31.08 -2.96
CA SER A 682 -45.62 -31.74 -4.08
C SER A 682 -44.71 -32.15 -5.24
N ASN A 683 -43.50 -31.56 -5.38
CA ASN A 683 -42.53 -31.91 -6.41
C ASN A 683 -41.42 -32.87 -5.95
N LEU A 684 -41.44 -33.29 -4.69
CA LEU A 684 -40.48 -34.25 -4.14
C LEU A 684 -40.86 -35.67 -4.57
N THR A 685 -40.13 -36.22 -5.56
CA THR A 685 -40.46 -37.54 -6.18
C THR A 685 -39.77 -38.72 -5.50
N SER A 686 -38.69 -38.45 -4.76
CA SER A 686 -37.98 -39.47 -3.97
C SER A 686 -37.42 -38.86 -2.71
N LEU A 687 -37.42 -39.65 -1.64
CA LEU A 687 -36.90 -39.22 -0.35
C LEU A 687 -36.35 -40.44 0.39
N ASP A 688 -35.05 -40.39 0.76
CA ASP A 688 -34.43 -41.43 1.57
C ASP A 688 -34.56 -41.07 3.04
N LEU A 689 -35.35 -41.85 3.75
CA LEU A 689 -35.56 -41.75 5.20
C LEU A 689 -34.94 -42.94 6.00
N SER A 690 -34.05 -43.69 5.37
CA SER A 690 -33.43 -44.89 5.99
C SER A 690 -32.70 -44.59 7.30
N SER A 691 -32.25 -43.35 7.48
CA SER A 691 -31.60 -42.87 8.70
C SER A 691 -32.58 -42.49 9.84
N PHE A 692 -33.90 -42.42 9.54
CA PHE A 692 -34.89 -41.94 10.55
C PHE A 692 -35.27 -43.01 11.52
N ASN A 693 -35.17 -42.70 12.81
CA ASN A 693 -35.71 -43.48 13.89
C ASN A 693 -36.96 -42.79 14.48
N THR A 694 -38.13 -43.37 14.25
CA THR A 694 -39.42 -42.79 14.67
C THR A 694 -39.93 -43.33 15.99
N LYS A 695 -39.18 -44.20 16.69
CA LYS A 695 -39.60 -44.85 17.92
C LYS A 695 -39.95 -43.88 19.04
N GLY A 696 -39.29 -42.73 19.11
CA GLY A 696 -39.51 -41.72 20.13
C GLY A 696 -40.44 -40.59 19.74
N VAL A 697 -40.98 -40.60 18.52
CA VAL A 697 -41.81 -39.52 17.98
C VAL A 697 -43.22 -39.59 18.56
N GLU A 698 -43.70 -38.46 19.06
CA GLU A 698 -45.02 -38.33 19.72
C GLU A 698 -46.04 -37.66 18.76
N TYR A 699 -45.59 -36.84 17.83
CA TYR A 699 -46.42 -36.09 16.88
C TYR A 699 -45.85 -36.09 15.48
#